data_87ad9551c254d86644a07883c6d3741e
#
_entry.id   87ad9551c254d86644a07883c6d3741e
#
_cell.length_a   1.000
_cell.length_b   1.000
_cell.length_c   1.000
_cell.angle_alpha   90.00
_cell.angle_beta   90.00
_cell.angle_gamma   90.00
#
_symmetry.space_group_name_H-M   'P 1'
#
loop_
_entity.id
_entity.type
_entity.pdbx_description
1 polymer ?
#
loop_
_entity_poly.entity_id
_entity_poly.type
_entity_poly.pdbx_seq_one_letter_code
_entity_poly.pdbx_strand_id
1 'polypeptide(L)'
;MNTQLKHLLFAAGLACFTLTAQAHQRKPQAKKTAQTVNPLMKPSKLPYNAPDFSKIKGDYYLPAIQAGIVEQRQEIKKITDNKQKPTFANTILAYERSGQMLNRVTGIFFCVTEADKTPDLEKAEAAVIPMMTDFENEIKFNQKFFQRIKYVYDHELDQLKGEDKKLLEEVYKSFTHAGALLPKEKMVRVQEINNRLAKLQQDFGNMLPKAANEATVWVNDVKELAGLSETTIAQCKKDAEGRGGKAPYCIVITNTTQQPILASLENRALRERVYNASVHRTDGTGAYNAFPIAVEIARLRAEKAELMGFKDYASYSLESTMAKNTNNVYAFLRQLIAAYKPKVEAETKAIEDYARQAEGADFQLQPYDRFFYSAKMKKTQYSFSDDDVKPYFNLDSILVNGIFYAAHRVYGLNFRERTDLPTYHKDMKVFDVLDENGKQLALFYCDYFRRPTKRGGAWMSAFLKQSNDRNQLPLIYNVCNYAKAPEGQPTLLTWDETQTMFHEFGHALHGMLSNCIYNTLSGTSVSRDFVEMPSQFNESFASIPEVFNHYARHYKTGEVMPDALREKMLGSLNFHSAYALGENLAATCVDLAWHCLSPSEIPTAEEAKDFEAKVLKEIGLLNAQIPPRYSTSYFNHIWGGGYAAGYYSYLWSEVLAVNVADYFEKHGALTRAVGDAFRAKVLSRGNTRDLMFIFSDFTGLSAPDAKSLLKARGL
;
A
#
# COMPACT_ATOMS: atom_id res chain seq x y z
N MET A 1 -37.02 -52.63 -0.33
CA MET A 1 -37.86 -53.51 0.48
C MET A 1 -37.88 -52.94 1.86
N ASN A 2 -38.95 -52.29 2.13
CA ASN A 2 -39.89 -52.50 3.24
C ASN A 2 -39.28 -52.20 4.64
N THR A 3 -39.75 -51.21 5.24
CA THR A 3 -41.04 -50.82 5.85
C THR A 3 -41.03 -50.94 7.35
N GLN A 4 -41.28 -49.77 8.01
CA GLN A 4 -42.31 -49.62 9.07
C GLN A 4 -41.96 -50.26 10.47
N LEU A 5 -42.35 -49.77 11.59
CA LEU A 5 -43.48 -48.94 12.05
C LEU A 5 -43.28 -48.57 13.52
N LYS A 6 -43.57 -47.36 13.91
CA LYS A 6 -44.57 -46.85 14.88
C LYS A 6 -44.67 -47.40 16.31
N HIS A 7 -44.69 -46.39 17.23
CA HIS A 7 -45.54 -46.16 18.42
C HIS A 7 -45.62 -47.19 19.58
N LEU A 8 -45.48 -46.72 20.80
CA LEU A 8 -46.55 -46.59 21.81
C LEU A 8 -45.99 -46.18 23.20
N LEU A 9 -46.48 -45.16 23.73
CA LEU A 9 -46.99 -44.66 24.96
C LEU A 9 -47.39 -45.69 26.04
N PHE A 10 -47.29 -45.30 27.32
CA PHE A 10 -48.11 -45.39 28.55
C PHE A 10 -47.24 -45.72 29.77
N ALA A 11 -47.05 -44.87 30.73
CA ALA A 11 -47.89 -44.36 31.83
C ALA A 11 -47.98 -45.28 33.08
N ALA A 12 -47.71 -44.65 34.21
CA ALA A 12 -48.24 -44.79 35.53
C ALA A 12 -47.61 -45.79 36.54
N GLY A 13 -47.39 -45.25 37.74
CA GLY A 13 -47.35 -46.02 39.02
C GLY A 13 -46.67 -45.25 40.13
N LEU A 14 -47.52 -44.56 40.96
CA LEU A 14 -47.18 -43.99 42.26
C LEU A 14 -46.86 -45.08 43.30
N ALA A 15 -45.88 -44.82 44.16
CA ALA A 15 -46.00 -45.14 45.59
C ALA A 15 -44.98 -44.40 46.44
N CYS A 16 -45.47 -43.71 47.45
CA CYS A 16 -44.76 -42.99 48.51
C CYS A 16 -43.93 -43.94 49.37
N PHE A 17 -42.79 -43.45 49.86
CA PHE A 17 -42.35 -43.63 51.25
C PHE A 17 -41.47 -42.47 51.70
N THR A 18 -41.91 -41.79 52.73
CA THR A 18 -41.25 -40.72 53.47
C THR A 18 -40.08 -41.26 54.28
N LEU A 19 -38.91 -40.59 54.16
CA LEU A 19 -37.92 -40.58 55.25
C LEU A 19 -37.13 -39.30 55.17
N THR A 20 -37.31 -38.48 56.18
CA THR A 20 -36.64 -37.21 56.44
C THR A 20 -35.14 -37.41 56.70
N ALA A 21 -34.31 -36.80 55.91
CA ALA A 21 -32.91 -36.46 56.26
C ALA A 21 -32.59 -35.04 55.77
N GLN A 22 -32.49 -34.15 56.73
CA GLN A 22 -31.99 -32.79 56.48
C GLN A 22 -30.52 -32.85 56.05
N ALA A 23 -30.25 -32.68 54.73
CA ALA A 23 -28.94 -32.39 54.22
C ALA A 23 -28.96 -30.94 53.70
N HIS A 24 -28.16 -30.07 54.30
CA HIS A 24 -27.90 -28.72 53.87
C HIS A 24 -27.41 -28.74 52.43
N GLN A 25 -28.27 -28.49 51.47
CA GLN A 25 -27.88 -28.20 50.11
C GLN A 25 -27.30 -26.74 50.06
N ARG A 26 -25.96 -26.61 50.11
CA ARG A 26 -25.27 -25.46 49.61
C ARG A 26 -25.56 -25.41 48.10
N LYS A 27 -26.37 -24.45 47.64
CA LYS A 27 -26.47 -24.06 46.21
C LYS A 27 -25.07 -23.76 45.72
N PRO A 28 -24.64 -24.33 44.58
CA PRO A 28 -23.41 -23.85 43.94
C PRO A 28 -23.61 -22.35 43.58
N GLN A 29 -22.86 -21.49 44.21
CA GLN A 29 -22.70 -20.14 43.72
C GLN A 29 -22.11 -20.25 42.32
N ALA A 30 -22.89 -19.99 41.28
CA ALA A 30 -22.39 -19.74 39.96
C ALA A 30 -21.32 -18.65 40.10
N LYS A 31 -20.06 -19.02 39.92
CA LYS A 31 -18.98 -18.04 39.72
C LYS A 31 -19.46 -17.15 38.58
N LYS A 32 -19.84 -15.91 38.89
CA LYS A 32 -19.90 -14.85 37.86
C LYS A 32 -18.53 -14.79 37.26
N THR A 33 -18.32 -15.43 36.10
CA THR A 33 -17.22 -15.15 35.22
C THR A 33 -17.29 -13.65 34.99
N ALA A 34 -16.31 -12.95 35.51
CA ALA A 34 -16.16 -11.53 35.24
C ALA A 34 -16.17 -11.41 33.70
N GLN A 35 -17.21 -10.83 33.16
CA GLN A 35 -17.31 -10.54 31.73
C GLN A 35 -16.09 -9.68 31.40
N THR A 36 -15.12 -10.28 30.71
CA THR A 36 -13.89 -9.57 30.28
C THR A 36 -14.33 -8.40 29.42
N VAL A 37 -14.20 -7.19 29.95
CA VAL A 37 -14.60 -5.96 29.25
C VAL A 37 -13.71 -5.82 28.03
N ASN A 38 -14.31 -5.85 26.84
CA ASN A 38 -13.59 -5.64 25.58
C ASN A 38 -12.91 -4.26 25.59
N PRO A 39 -11.57 -4.18 25.58
CA PRO A 39 -10.84 -2.91 25.70
C PRO A 39 -11.06 -1.99 24.52
N LEU A 40 -11.46 -2.51 23.36
CA LEU A 40 -11.74 -1.71 22.14
C LEU A 40 -13.03 -0.87 22.25
N MET A 41 -13.91 -1.17 23.20
CA MET A 41 -15.17 -0.42 23.40
C MET A 41 -14.96 1.03 23.88
N LYS A 42 -13.80 1.35 24.42
CA LYS A 42 -13.48 2.68 24.94
C LYS A 42 -12.08 3.12 24.45
N PRO A 43 -11.79 4.43 24.39
CA PRO A 43 -10.43 4.90 24.19
C PRO A 43 -9.47 4.31 25.22
N SER A 44 -8.25 4.00 24.80
CA SER A 44 -7.19 3.54 25.67
C SER A 44 -6.84 4.59 26.71
N LYS A 45 -6.38 4.15 27.89
CA LYS A 45 -5.87 5.05 28.93
C LYS A 45 -4.37 5.30 28.81
N LEU A 46 -3.70 4.65 27.86
CA LEU A 46 -2.29 4.90 27.58
C LEU A 46 -2.09 6.30 27.00
N PRO A 47 -0.88 6.86 27.09
CA PRO A 47 -0.57 8.16 26.50
C PRO A 47 -1.07 8.29 25.06
N TYR A 48 -1.68 9.41 24.74
CA TYR A 48 -2.22 9.75 23.39
C TYR A 48 -3.29 8.78 22.85
N ASN A 49 -3.95 8.01 23.72
CA ASN A 49 -4.87 6.92 23.36
C ASN A 49 -4.20 5.79 22.56
N ALA A 50 -2.89 5.57 22.76
CA ALA A 50 -2.15 4.48 22.12
C ALA A 50 -2.86 3.12 22.34
N PRO A 51 -2.96 2.25 21.32
CA PRO A 51 -3.61 0.95 21.47
C PRO A 51 -2.95 0.10 22.56
N ASP A 52 -3.72 -0.42 23.49
CA ASP A 52 -3.20 -1.33 24.53
C ASP A 52 -3.16 -2.78 23.99
N PHE A 53 -2.19 -3.06 23.14
CA PHE A 53 -2.02 -4.38 22.52
C PHE A 53 -1.80 -5.51 23.54
N SER A 54 -1.41 -5.20 24.78
CA SER A 54 -1.30 -6.22 25.84
C SER A 54 -2.65 -6.81 26.27
N LYS A 55 -3.74 -6.10 25.95
CA LYS A 55 -5.11 -6.47 26.33
C LYS A 55 -6.02 -6.80 25.14
N ILE A 56 -5.64 -6.42 23.92
CA ILE A 56 -6.44 -6.65 22.73
C ILE A 56 -6.26 -8.09 22.25
N LYS A 57 -7.39 -8.76 21.92
CA LYS A 57 -7.42 -10.11 21.36
C LYS A 57 -8.17 -10.11 20.04
N GLY A 58 -7.90 -11.10 19.17
CA GLY A 58 -8.51 -11.21 17.85
C GLY A 58 -10.05 -11.27 17.87
N ASP A 59 -10.62 -11.94 18.84
CA ASP A 59 -12.07 -12.08 19.03
C ASP A 59 -12.79 -10.80 19.52
N TYR A 60 -12.04 -9.77 19.91
CA TYR A 60 -12.62 -8.48 20.35
C TYR A 60 -12.97 -7.53 19.21
N TYR A 61 -12.36 -7.69 18.04
CA TYR A 61 -12.53 -6.74 16.93
C TYR A 61 -13.94 -6.74 16.34
N LEU A 62 -14.45 -7.91 15.95
CA LEU A 62 -15.76 -8.00 15.31
C LEU A 62 -16.89 -7.42 16.17
N PRO A 63 -17.02 -7.77 17.48
CA PRO A 63 -18.03 -7.14 18.34
C PRO A 63 -17.84 -5.63 18.52
N ALA A 64 -16.59 -5.15 18.58
CA ALA A 64 -16.31 -3.73 18.72
C ALA A 64 -16.66 -2.94 17.45
N ILE A 65 -16.36 -3.48 16.26
CA ILE A 65 -16.74 -2.89 14.98
C ILE A 65 -18.28 -2.86 14.83
N GLN A 66 -18.96 -3.94 15.18
CA GLN A 66 -20.43 -3.99 15.19
C GLN A 66 -21.03 -2.91 16.11
N ALA A 67 -20.48 -2.76 17.31
CA ALA A 67 -20.91 -1.71 18.24
C ALA A 67 -20.64 -0.30 17.70
N GLY A 68 -19.47 -0.09 17.07
CA GLY A 68 -19.13 1.19 16.43
C GLY A 68 -20.05 1.54 15.27
N ILE A 69 -20.47 0.57 14.45
CA ILE A 69 -21.48 0.75 13.40
C ILE A 69 -22.81 1.16 14.00
N VAL A 70 -23.25 0.50 15.07
CA VAL A 70 -24.52 0.85 15.76
C VAL A 70 -24.44 2.27 16.32
N GLU A 71 -23.33 2.66 16.94
CA GLU A 71 -23.11 4.00 17.48
C GLU A 71 -23.17 5.05 16.37
N GLN A 72 -22.41 4.89 15.29
CA GLN A 72 -22.38 5.84 14.19
C GLN A 72 -23.72 5.93 13.47
N ARG A 73 -24.44 4.82 13.30
CA ARG A 73 -25.81 4.82 12.75
C ARG A 73 -26.76 5.69 13.58
N GLN A 74 -26.64 5.64 14.91
CA GLN A 74 -27.44 6.50 15.80
C GLN A 74 -27.04 7.97 15.68
N GLU A 75 -25.74 8.26 15.52
CA GLU A 75 -25.25 9.64 15.31
C GLU A 75 -25.75 10.20 13.99
N ILE A 76 -25.66 9.45 12.88
CA ILE A 76 -26.22 9.82 11.58
C ILE A 76 -27.75 10.04 11.69
N LYS A 77 -28.44 9.16 12.43
CA LYS A 77 -29.88 9.32 12.66
C LYS A 77 -30.22 10.63 13.40
N LYS A 78 -29.42 11.05 14.40
CA LYS A 78 -29.60 12.35 15.07
C LYS A 78 -29.42 13.51 14.10
N ILE A 79 -28.48 13.44 13.16
CA ILE A 79 -28.30 14.46 12.13
C ILE A 79 -29.51 14.49 11.19
N THR A 80 -29.98 13.35 10.70
CA THR A 80 -31.08 13.26 9.73
C THR A 80 -32.44 13.62 10.32
N ASP A 81 -32.66 13.33 11.61
CA ASP A 81 -33.93 13.64 12.31
C ASP A 81 -33.96 15.05 12.91
N ASN A 82 -32.87 15.81 12.82
CA ASN A 82 -32.79 17.17 13.31
C ASN A 82 -33.78 18.07 12.53
N LYS A 83 -34.74 18.68 13.25
CA LYS A 83 -35.77 19.55 12.68
C LYS A 83 -35.27 20.97 12.38
N GLN A 84 -34.15 21.36 12.90
CA GLN A 84 -33.54 22.65 12.59
C GLN A 84 -33.06 22.70 11.14
N LYS A 85 -33.05 23.92 10.59
CA LYS A 85 -32.47 24.21 9.28
C LYS A 85 -31.05 23.63 9.21
N PRO A 86 -30.70 22.91 8.12
CA PRO A 86 -29.34 22.41 7.96
C PRO A 86 -28.31 23.54 7.93
N THR A 87 -27.23 23.37 8.69
CA THR A 87 -26.07 24.26 8.71
C THR A 87 -24.78 23.44 8.68
N PHE A 88 -23.65 24.09 8.36
CA PHE A 88 -22.34 23.47 8.47
C PHE A 88 -22.16 22.79 9.84
N ALA A 89 -22.48 23.49 10.94
CA ALA A 89 -22.27 22.95 12.28
C ALA A 89 -23.15 21.71 12.59
N ASN A 90 -24.46 21.75 12.27
CA ASN A 90 -25.37 20.67 12.65
C ASN A 90 -25.49 19.54 11.62
N THR A 91 -24.74 19.62 10.50
CA THR A 91 -24.76 18.62 9.44
C THR A 91 -23.37 18.15 9.08
N ILE A 92 -22.50 19.02 8.60
CA ILE A 92 -21.17 18.66 8.11
C ILE A 92 -20.20 18.37 9.26
N LEU A 93 -20.09 19.30 10.21
CA LEU A 93 -19.24 19.14 11.38
C LEU A 93 -19.75 18.02 12.31
N ALA A 94 -21.07 17.87 12.43
CA ALA A 94 -21.66 16.75 13.16
C ALA A 94 -21.30 15.39 12.52
N TYR A 95 -21.26 15.31 11.19
CA TYR A 95 -20.83 14.11 10.46
C TYR A 95 -19.33 13.86 10.65
N GLU A 96 -18.46 14.86 10.48
CA GLU A 96 -17.03 14.78 10.73
C GLU A 96 -16.70 14.24 12.13
N ARG A 97 -17.52 14.61 13.11
CA ARG A 97 -17.38 14.18 14.51
C ARG A 97 -17.99 12.82 14.81
N SER A 98 -18.74 12.22 13.89
CA SER A 98 -19.37 10.89 14.08
C SER A 98 -18.40 9.75 13.90
N GLY A 99 -18.78 8.54 14.33
CA GLY A 99 -18.06 7.29 14.08
C GLY A 99 -16.70 7.19 14.78
N GLN A 100 -16.45 7.92 15.85
CA GLN A 100 -15.13 7.93 16.50
C GLN A 100 -14.70 6.55 17.01
N MET A 101 -15.62 5.79 17.59
CA MET A 101 -15.32 4.42 18.02
C MET A 101 -15.00 3.53 16.84
N LEU A 102 -15.82 3.57 15.79
CA LEU A 102 -15.62 2.76 14.60
C LEU A 102 -14.27 3.06 13.95
N ASN A 103 -13.93 4.33 13.71
CA ASN A 103 -12.67 4.77 13.11
C ASN A 103 -11.45 4.32 13.93
N ARG A 104 -11.52 4.42 15.27
CA ARG A 104 -10.44 3.96 16.16
C ARG A 104 -10.25 2.45 16.07
N VAL A 105 -11.33 1.68 16.12
CA VAL A 105 -11.25 0.21 16.11
C VAL A 105 -10.81 -0.29 14.74
N THR A 106 -11.34 0.26 13.65
CA THR A 106 -10.96 -0.14 12.29
C THR A 106 -9.53 0.25 11.94
N GLY A 107 -9.02 1.39 12.43
CA GLY A 107 -7.60 1.77 12.26
C GLY A 107 -6.64 0.75 12.88
N ILE A 108 -6.98 0.21 14.06
CA ILE A 108 -6.19 -0.86 14.69
C ILE A 108 -6.40 -2.19 13.95
N PHE A 109 -7.65 -2.54 13.64
CA PHE A 109 -8.02 -3.80 12.99
C PHE A 109 -7.31 -4.00 11.66
N PHE A 110 -7.41 -3.04 10.74
CA PHE A 110 -6.78 -3.15 9.43
C PHE A 110 -5.24 -3.13 9.49
N CYS A 111 -4.66 -2.50 10.52
CA CYS A 111 -3.22 -2.64 10.76
C CYS A 111 -2.85 -4.09 11.05
N VAL A 112 -3.48 -4.70 12.06
CA VAL A 112 -3.09 -6.06 12.49
C VAL A 112 -3.50 -7.14 11.50
N THR A 113 -4.58 -6.97 10.72
CA THR A 113 -4.95 -7.91 9.64
C THR A 113 -3.95 -7.90 8.49
N GLU A 114 -3.25 -6.80 8.26
CA GLU A 114 -2.20 -6.72 7.25
C GLU A 114 -0.82 -7.09 7.79
N ALA A 115 -0.52 -6.67 9.02
CA ALA A 115 0.83 -6.77 9.57
C ALA A 115 1.07 -8.04 10.42
N ASP A 116 0.04 -8.63 11.03
CA ASP A 116 0.17 -9.83 11.89
C ASP A 116 -1.12 -10.67 11.89
N LYS A 117 -1.52 -11.13 10.71
CA LYS A 117 -2.79 -11.86 10.49
C LYS A 117 -2.79 -13.23 11.13
N THR A 118 -3.58 -13.38 12.19
CA THR A 118 -3.88 -14.69 12.80
C THR A 118 -5.13 -15.31 12.15
N PRO A 119 -5.39 -16.63 12.32
CA PRO A 119 -6.62 -17.26 11.81
C PRO A 119 -7.92 -16.62 12.32
N ASP A 120 -7.93 -16.13 13.57
CA ASP A 120 -9.09 -15.42 14.13
C ASP A 120 -9.30 -14.06 13.47
N LEU A 121 -8.22 -13.34 13.14
CA LEU A 121 -8.28 -12.08 12.41
C LEU A 121 -8.72 -12.29 10.96
N GLU A 122 -8.25 -13.35 10.30
CA GLU A 122 -8.69 -13.70 8.94
C GLU A 122 -10.20 -13.96 8.89
N LYS A 123 -10.71 -14.72 9.87
CA LYS A 123 -12.15 -14.97 10.02
C LYS A 123 -12.93 -13.69 10.31
N ALA A 124 -12.41 -12.83 11.16
CA ALA A 124 -13.03 -11.54 11.46
C ALA A 124 -13.05 -10.63 10.22
N GLU A 125 -11.95 -10.57 9.46
CA GLU A 125 -11.83 -9.77 8.24
C GLU A 125 -12.86 -10.17 7.18
N ALA A 126 -13.07 -11.47 6.98
CA ALA A 126 -14.08 -11.98 6.06
C ALA A 126 -15.52 -11.53 6.40
N ALA A 127 -15.79 -11.29 7.69
CA ALA A 127 -17.08 -10.77 8.14
C ALA A 127 -17.14 -9.25 8.14
N VAL A 128 -16.02 -8.56 8.46
CA VAL A 128 -15.95 -7.12 8.61
C VAL A 128 -16.02 -6.41 7.25
N ILE A 129 -15.32 -6.89 6.22
CA ILE A 129 -15.27 -6.23 4.91
C ILE A 129 -16.67 -6.02 4.30
N PRO A 130 -17.51 -7.05 4.11
CA PRO A 130 -18.85 -6.85 3.56
C PRO A 130 -19.73 -5.98 4.46
N MET A 131 -19.65 -6.15 5.79
CA MET A 131 -20.41 -5.35 6.75
C MET A 131 -20.06 -3.85 6.68
N MET A 132 -18.77 -3.51 6.53
CA MET A 132 -18.32 -2.12 6.36
C MET A 132 -18.78 -1.55 5.01
N THR A 133 -18.71 -2.34 3.93
CA THR A 133 -19.20 -1.93 2.60
C THR A 133 -20.71 -1.64 2.62
N ASP A 134 -21.49 -2.52 3.25
CA ASP A 134 -22.94 -2.32 3.39
C ASP A 134 -23.26 -1.07 4.23
N PHE A 135 -22.52 -0.84 5.30
CA PHE A 135 -22.70 0.33 6.15
C PHE A 135 -22.30 1.64 5.45
N GLU A 136 -21.22 1.62 4.67
CA GLU A 136 -20.84 2.77 3.85
C GLU A 136 -21.92 3.10 2.80
N ASN A 137 -22.43 2.09 2.12
CA ASN A 137 -23.56 2.25 1.18
C ASN A 137 -24.79 2.82 1.90
N GLU A 138 -25.13 2.32 3.12
CA GLU A 138 -26.24 2.83 3.93
C GLU A 138 -26.11 4.36 4.17
N ILE A 139 -24.91 4.83 4.50
CA ILE A 139 -24.63 6.25 4.72
C ILE A 139 -24.71 7.03 3.40
N LYS A 140 -23.97 6.59 2.36
CA LYS A 140 -23.83 7.33 1.10
C LYS A 140 -25.14 7.46 0.33
N PHE A 141 -26.02 6.47 0.43
CA PHE A 141 -27.33 6.47 -0.23
C PHE A 141 -28.49 6.95 0.67
N ASN A 142 -28.19 7.42 1.89
CA ASN A 142 -29.21 8.00 2.76
C ASN A 142 -29.70 9.36 2.21
N GLN A 143 -30.83 9.35 1.53
CA GLN A 143 -31.37 10.54 0.88
C GLN A 143 -31.72 11.66 1.84
N LYS A 144 -32.22 11.36 3.06
CA LYS A 144 -32.49 12.40 4.08
C LYS A 144 -31.20 13.08 4.51
N PHE A 145 -30.12 12.31 4.65
CA PHE A 145 -28.83 12.86 5.01
C PHE A 145 -28.25 13.68 3.85
N PHE A 146 -28.27 13.14 2.64
CA PHE A 146 -27.76 13.84 1.45
C PHE A 146 -28.48 15.16 1.20
N GLN A 147 -29.82 15.23 1.37
CA GLN A 147 -30.57 16.49 1.23
C GLN A 147 -30.10 17.56 2.22
N ARG A 148 -29.71 17.18 3.45
CA ARG A 148 -29.15 18.13 4.42
C ARG A 148 -27.76 18.61 3.98
N ILE A 149 -26.88 17.69 3.51
CA ILE A 149 -25.55 18.03 2.97
C ILE A 149 -25.70 18.98 1.78
N LYS A 150 -26.55 18.63 0.82
CA LYS A 150 -26.83 19.45 -0.36
C LYS A 150 -27.35 20.83 0.00
N TYR A 151 -28.26 20.91 0.98
CA TYR A 151 -28.76 22.19 1.45
C TYR A 151 -27.63 23.10 1.96
N VAL A 152 -26.74 22.58 2.80
CA VAL A 152 -25.58 23.32 3.30
C VAL A 152 -24.64 23.73 2.15
N TYR A 153 -24.39 22.84 1.22
CA TYR A 153 -23.57 23.11 0.03
C TYR A 153 -24.14 24.26 -0.81
N ASP A 154 -25.44 24.21 -1.11
CA ASP A 154 -26.09 25.19 -1.98
C ASP A 154 -26.23 26.60 -1.31
N HIS A 155 -26.21 26.67 0.03
CA HIS A 155 -26.55 27.92 0.76
C HIS A 155 -25.43 28.52 1.61
N GLU A 156 -24.43 27.71 2.02
CA GLU A 156 -23.36 28.16 2.91
C GLU A 156 -21.95 28.10 2.28
N LEU A 157 -21.75 27.40 1.16
CA LEU A 157 -20.44 27.18 0.58
C LEU A 157 -19.63 28.48 0.36
N ASP A 158 -20.28 29.53 -0.18
CA ASP A 158 -19.62 30.79 -0.47
C ASP A 158 -19.34 31.63 0.77
N GLN A 159 -20.00 31.32 1.89
CA GLN A 159 -19.83 32.00 3.17
C GLN A 159 -18.71 31.38 4.00
N LEU A 160 -18.38 30.09 3.75
CA LEU A 160 -17.33 29.35 4.43
C LEU A 160 -15.96 29.69 3.84
N LYS A 161 -14.91 29.55 4.68
CA LYS A 161 -13.52 29.81 4.32
C LYS A 161 -12.61 28.70 4.84
N GLY A 162 -11.41 28.62 4.24
CA GLY A 162 -10.38 27.70 4.73
C GLY A 162 -10.82 26.23 4.76
N GLU A 163 -10.55 25.55 5.87
CA GLU A 163 -10.84 24.12 6.01
C GLU A 163 -12.34 23.81 6.12
N ASP A 164 -13.17 24.73 6.64
CA ASP A 164 -14.62 24.54 6.70
C ASP A 164 -15.22 24.43 5.28
N LYS A 165 -14.82 25.34 4.39
CA LYS A 165 -15.22 25.30 2.97
C LYS A 165 -14.75 23.98 2.33
N LYS A 166 -13.48 23.64 2.53
CA LYS A 166 -12.88 22.43 1.95
C LYS A 166 -13.54 21.15 2.49
N LEU A 167 -13.84 21.08 3.78
CA LEU A 167 -14.54 19.93 4.36
C LEU A 167 -15.94 19.76 3.73
N LEU A 168 -16.69 20.85 3.55
CA LEU A 168 -18.00 20.81 2.90
C LEU A 168 -17.87 20.31 1.45
N GLU A 169 -16.90 20.83 0.68
CA GLU A 169 -16.63 20.39 -0.69
C GLU A 169 -16.32 18.89 -0.75
N GLU A 170 -15.43 18.39 0.12
CA GLU A 170 -15.04 16.98 0.14
C GLU A 170 -16.19 16.07 0.59
N VAL A 171 -16.95 16.46 1.60
CA VAL A 171 -18.13 15.70 2.04
C VAL A 171 -19.16 15.65 0.92
N TYR A 172 -19.55 16.79 0.33
CA TYR A 172 -20.50 16.82 -0.78
C TYR A 172 -20.05 15.96 -1.96
N LYS A 173 -18.79 16.13 -2.37
CA LYS A 173 -18.17 15.35 -3.44
C LYS A 173 -18.18 13.86 -3.13
N SER A 174 -17.88 13.44 -1.92
CA SER A 174 -17.86 12.03 -1.54
C SER A 174 -19.22 11.36 -1.67
N PHE A 175 -20.32 12.09 -1.45
CA PHE A 175 -21.68 11.60 -1.65
C PHE A 175 -22.09 11.58 -3.13
N THR A 176 -21.84 12.67 -3.85
CA THR A 176 -22.18 12.76 -5.28
C THR A 176 -21.39 11.75 -6.11
N HIS A 177 -20.11 11.56 -5.79
CA HIS A 177 -19.24 10.55 -6.43
C HIS A 177 -19.61 9.11 -6.05
N ALA A 178 -20.33 8.89 -4.95
CA ALA A 178 -20.93 7.60 -4.62
C ALA A 178 -22.26 7.34 -5.34
N GLY A 179 -22.91 8.37 -5.91
CA GLY A 179 -24.16 8.26 -6.64
C GLY A 179 -25.39 8.82 -5.92
N ALA A 180 -25.22 9.66 -4.89
CA ALA A 180 -26.33 10.20 -4.12
C ALA A 180 -27.29 11.12 -4.94
N LEU A 181 -26.87 11.59 -6.11
CA LEU A 181 -27.69 12.34 -7.06
C LEU A 181 -28.49 11.46 -8.05
N LEU A 182 -28.23 10.17 -8.07
CA LEU A 182 -28.87 9.27 -9.01
C LEU A 182 -30.34 9.00 -8.67
N PRO A 183 -31.19 8.68 -9.67
CA PRO A 183 -32.50 8.09 -9.43
C PRO A 183 -32.38 6.79 -8.62
N LYS A 184 -33.43 6.46 -7.85
CA LYS A 184 -33.42 5.32 -6.92
C LYS A 184 -33.01 3.98 -7.58
N GLU A 185 -33.52 3.72 -8.78
CA GLU A 185 -33.22 2.48 -9.52
C GLU A 185 -31.72 2.38 -9.85
N LYS A 186 -31.12 3.49 -10.30
CA LYS A 186 -29.66 3.56 -10.56
C LYS A 186 -28.83 3.43 -9.27
N MET A 187 -29.29 4.03 -8.15
CA MET A 187 -28.63 3.87 -6.84
C MET A 187 -28.58 2.40 -6.41
N VAL A 188 -29.70 1.67 -6.54
CA VAL A 188 -29.74 0.24 -6.21
C VAL A 188 -28.72 -0.53 -7.06
N ARG A 189 -28.67 -0.25 -8.38
CA ARG A 189 -27.71 -0.90 -9.26
C ARG A 189 -26.26 -0.59 -8.90
N VAL A 190 -25.91 0.65 -8.52
CA VAL A 190 -24.58 1.02 -8.05
C VAL A 190 -24.22 0.29 -6.74
N GLN A 191 -25.17 0.10 -5.82
CA GLN A 191 -24.96 -0.70 -4.60
C GLN A 191 -24.62 -2.18 -4.93
N GLU A 192 -25.39 -2.79 -5.83
CA GLU A 192 -25.13 -4.17 -6.31
C GLU A 192 -23.73 -4.27 -6.92
N ILE A 193 -23.36 -3.30 -7.77
CA ILE A 193 -22.03 -3.23 -8.37
C ILE A 193 -20.95 -3.10 -7.29
N ASN A 194 -21.11 -2.21 -6.32
CA ASN A 194 -20.13 -2.02 -5.26
C ASN A 194 -19.92 -3.32 -4.46
N ASN A 195 -20.99 -4.00 -4.07
CA ASN A 195 -20.93 -5.26 -3.35
C ASN A 195 -20.26 -6.37 -4.16
N ARG A 196 -20.59 -6.46 -5.46
CA ARG A 196 -19.97 -7.44 -6.35
C ARG A 196 -18.48 -7.15 -6.56
N LEU A 197 -18.11 -5.88 -6.77
CA LEU A 197 -16.72 -5.45 -6.91
C LEU A 197 -15.92 -5.79 -5.66
N ALA A 198 -16.42 -5.50 -4.45
CA ALA A 198 -15.73 -5.82 -3.21
C ALA A 198 -15.36 -7.31 -3.12
N LYS A 199 -16.32 -8.21 -3.48
CA LYS A 199 -16.07 -9.65 -3.50
C LYS A 199 -15.05 -10.05 -4.57
N LEU A 200 -15.18 -9.55 -5.79
CA LEU A 200 -14.27 -9.88 -6.90
C LEU A 200 -12.84 -9.40 -6.61
N GLN A 201 -12.69 -8.21 -6.03
CA GLN A 201 -11.40 -7.66 -5.64
C GLN A 201 -10.72 -8.54 -4.57
N GLN A 202 -11.51 -9.02 -3.59
CA GLN A 202 -11.02 -9.96 -2.58
C GLN A 202 -10.62 -11.30 -3.22
N ASP A 203 -11.47 -11.84 -4.10
CA ASP A 203 -11.23 -13.12 -4.79
C ASP A 203 -9.95 -13.03 -5.66
N PHE A 204 -9.75 -11.92 -6.39
CA PHE A 204 -8.54 -11.66 -7.15
C PHE A 204 -7.31 -11.63 -6.25
N GLY A 205 -7.33 -10.82 -5.19
CA GLY A 205 -6.23 -10.69 -4.25
C GLY A 205 -5.86 -12.02 -3.57
N ASN A 206 -6.87 -12.84 -3.22
CA ASN A 206 -6.67 -14.15 -2.60
C ASN A 206 -6.15 -15.22 -3.57
N MET A 207 -6.34 -15.04 -4.88
CA MET A 207 -5.84 -15.97 -5.90
C MET A 207 -4.32 -15.86 -6.07
N LEU A 208 -3.76 -14.66 -6.03
CA LEU A 208 -2.36 -14.40 -6.35
C LEU A 208 -1.35 -15.16 -5.48
N PRO A 209 -1.47 -15.20 -4.15
CA PRO A 209 -0.55 -15.98 -3.31
C PRO A 209 -0.63 -17.48 -3.60
N LYS A 210 -1.83 -17.99 -3.89
CA LYS A 210 -2.05 -19.41 -4.24
C LYS A 210 -1.36 -19.76 -5.56
N ALA A 211 -1.52 -18.91 -6.56
CA ALA A 211 -0.87 -19.07 -7.85
C ALA A 211 0.66 -18.94 -7.76
N ALA A 212 1.17 -18.01 -6.96
CA ALA A 212 2.61 -17.88 -6.71
C ALA A 212 3.18 -19.12 -6.02
N ASN A 213 2.44 -19.74 -5.10
CA ASN A 213 2.84 -21.00 -4.47
C ASN A 213 2.85 -22.17 -5.46
N GLU A 214 1.85 -22.25 -6.36
CA GLU A 214 1.83 -23.26 -7.43
C GLU A 214 3.00 -23.08 -8.41
N ALA A 215 3.29 -21.85 -8.78
CA ALA A 215 4.37 -21.47 -9.69
C ALA A 215 5.78 -21.70 -9.10
N THR A 216 5.90 -22.16 -7.84
CA THR A 216 7.19 -22.49 -7.21
C THR A 216 8.02 -23.41 -8.11
N VAL A 217 9.24 -23.00 -8.44
CA VAL A 217 10.16 -23.77 -9.30
C VAL A 217 10.99 -24.73 -8.44
N TRP A 218 10.74 -26.02 -8.57
CA TRP A 218 11.43 -27.07 -7.84
C TRP A 218 12.73 -27.45 -8.51
N VAL A 219 13.81 -27.64 -7.73
CA VAL A 219 15.16 -27.93 -8.20
C VAL A 219 15.70 -29.16 -7.48
N ASN A 220 16.16 -30.16 -8.25
CA ASN A 220 16.63 -31.44 -7.72
C ASN A 220 18.15 -31.46 -7.47
N ASP A 221 18.92 -30.79 -8.29
CA ASP A 221 20.39 -30.76 -8.19
C ASP A 221 20.86 -29.35 -7.82
N VAL A 222 21.68 -29.28 -6.76
CA VAL A 222 22.28 -28.01 -6.31
C VAL A 222 23.15 -27.37 -7.40
N LYS A 223 23.67 -28.13 -8.34
CA LYS A 223 24.44 -27.63 -9.48
C LYS A 223 23.62 -26.72 -10.40
N GLU A 224 22.32 -26.92 -10.48
CA GLU A 224 21.44 -26.02 -11.22
C GLU A 224 21.40 -24.62 -10.61
N LEU A 225 21.72 -24.50 -9.30
CA LEU A 225 21.75 -23.24 -8.55
C LEU A 225 23.09 -22.50 -8.61
N ALA A 226 23.99 -22.92 -9.50
CA ALA A 226 25.28 -22.26 -9.70
C ALA A 226 25.12 -20.77 -9.95
N GLY A 227 26.03 -19.96 -9.40
CA GLY A 227 26.00 -18.50 -9.44
C GLY A 227 25.27 -17.86 -8.27
N LEU A 228 24.46 -18.61 -7.51
CA LEU A 228 23.79 -18.09 -6.31
C LEU A 228 24.72 -18.15 -5.10
N SER A 229 24.55 -17.20 -4.16
CA SER A 229 25.27 -17.21 -2.89
C SER A 229 24.86 -18.40 -2.01
N GLU A 230 25.76 -18.85 -1.12
CA GLU A 230 25.46 -19.92 -0.16
C GLU A 230 24.22 -19.62 0.70
N THR A 231 24.05 -18.37 1.08
CA THR A 231 22.87 -17.91 1.84
C THR A 231 21.58 -18.06 1.03
N THR A 232 21.60 -17.74 -0.27
CA THR A 232 20.45 -17.90 -1.16
C THR A 232 20.14 -19.39 -1.37
N ILE A 233 21.14 -20.23 -1.56
CA ILE A 233 20.97 -21.69 -1.70
C ILE A 233 20.39 -22.28 -0.41
N ALA A 234 20.88 -21.86 0.76
CA ALA A 234 20.33 -22.28 2.05
C ALA A 234 18.85 -21.84 2.22
N GLN A 235 18.49 -20.65 1.74
CA GLN A 235 17.11 -20.20 1.74
C GLN A 235 16.23 -21.04 0.79
N CYS A 236 16.70 -21.34 -0.42
CA CYS A 236 15.98 -22.24 -1.36
C CYS A 236 15.71 -23.62 -0.74
N LYS A 237 16.65 -24.16 0.04
CA LYS A 237 16.46 -25.41 0.78
C LYS A 237 15.39 -25.28 1.86
N LYS A 238 15.49 -24.26 2.69
CA LYS A 238 14.51 -23.98 3.76
C LYS A 238 13.09 -23.76 3.20
N ASP A 239 12.99 -23.05 2.09
CA ASP A 239 11.71 -22.81 1.42
C ASP A 239 11.12 -24.12 0.87
N ALA A 240 11.95 -25.02 0.36
CA ALA A 240 11.51 -26.35 -0.09
C ALA A 240 10.97 -27.21 1.07
N GLU A 241 11.68 -27.23 2.19
CA GLU A 241 11.25 -27.94 3.41
C GLU A 241 9.91 -27.39 3.91
N GLY A 242 9.76 -26.07 3.98
CA GLY A 242 8.53 -25.40 4.42
C GLY A 242 7.32 -25.58 3.49
N ARG A 243 7.55 -25.98 2.23
CA ARG A 243 6.51 -26.19 1.19
C ARG A 243 6.21 -27.67 0.90
N GLY A 244 6.63 -28.59 1.75
CA GLY A 244 6.34 -30.01 1.62
C GLY A 244 7.36 -30.82 0.84
N GLY A 245 8.55 -30.26 0.52
CA GLY A 245 9.73 -30.99 0.08
C GLY A 245 9.58 -31.82 -1.19
N LYS A 246 8.93 -31.30 -2.25
CA LYS A 246 8.82 -31.99 -3.55
C LYS A 246 10.19 -32.22 -4.23
N ALA A 247 11.18 -31.38 -3.88
CA ALA A 247 12.58 -31.50 -4.27
C ALA A 247 13.45 -30.89 -3.16
N PRO A 248 14.79 -31.14 -3.14
CA PRO A 248 15.68 -30.59 -2.12
C PRO A 248 15.72 -29.06 -2.04
N TYR A 249 15.44 -28.37 -3.15
CA TYR A 249 15.46 -26.93 -3.25
C TYR A 249 14.22 -26.43 -3.98
N CYS A 250 13.83 -25.17 -3.72
CA CYS A 250 12.86 -24.48 -4.56
C CYS A 250 13.16 -22.99 -4.68
N ILE A 251 12.74 -22.40 -5.79
CA ILE A 251 12.74 -20.97 -6.04
C ILE A 251 11.30 -20.48 -5.93
N VAL A 252 11.03 -19.62 -4.97
CA VAL A 252 9.73 -19.01 -4.75
C VAL A 252 9.55 -17.84 -5.72
N ILE A 253 8.39 -17.79 -6.39
CA ILE A 253 8.08 -16.70 -7.32
C ILE A 253 7.54 -15.50 -6.55
N THR A 254 8.07 -14.31 -6.82
CA THR A 254 7.60 -13.05 -6.26
C THR A 254 6.41 -12.50 -7.05
N ASN A 255 5.77 -11.45 -6.53
CA ASN A 255 4.59 -10.84 -7.16
C ASN A 255 4.90 -9.91 -8.34
N THR A 256 6.17 -9.74 -8.72
CA THR A 256 6.62 -8.92 -9.85
C THR A 256 7.23 -9.78 -10.96
N THR A 257 7.51 -9.18 -12.12
CA THR A 257 8.29 -9.81 -13.18
C THR A 257 9.79 -9.84 -12.87
N GLN A 258 10.25 -8.94 -12.01
CA GLN A 258 11.64 -8.87 -11.56
C GLN A 258 11.90 -9.95 -10.51
N GLN A 259 12.50 -11.05 -10.94
CA GLN A 259 12.93 -12.11 -10.04
C GLN A 259 14.42 -11.93 -9.74
N PRO A 260 14.82 -11.52 -8.52
CA PRO A 260 16.23 -11.16 -8.21
C PRO A 260 17.22 -12.26 -8.54
N ILE A 261 16.80 -13.50 -8.41
CA ILE A 261 17.63 -14.68 -8.67
C ILE A 261 18.11 -14.78 -10.13
N LEU A 262 17.37 -14.19 -11.09
CA LEU A 262 17.72 -14.21 -12.52
C LEU A 262 19.05 -13.49 -12.80
N ALA A 263 19.42 -12.52 -11.97
CA ALA A 263 20.66 -11.77 -12.14
C ALA A 263 21.93 -12.60 -11.87
N SER A 264 21.82 -13.61 -11.01
CA SER A 264 22.96 -14.39 -10.54
C SER A 264 22.97 -15.83 -11.05
N LEU A 265 21.82 -16.38 -11.45
CA LEU A 265 21.66 -17.79 -11.80
C LEU A 265 22.34 -18.11 -13.12
N GLU A 266 23.41 -18.96 -13.09
CA GLU A 266 24.19 -19.33 -14.29
C GLU A 266 23.44 -20.27 -15.21
N ASN A 267 22.63 -21.17 -14.67
CA ASN A 267 21.87 -22.15 -15.45
C ASN A 267 20.77 -21.51 -16.28
N ARG A 268 20.99 -21.40 -17.61
CA ARG A 268 20.06 -20.72 -18.53
C ARG A 268 18.68 -21.38 -18.57
N ALA A 269 18.62 -22.72 -18.57
CA ALA A 269 17.35 -23.45 -18.58
C ALA A 269 16.55 -23.21 -17.29
N LEU A 270 17.22 -23.06 -16.15
CA LEU A 270 16.56 -22.72 -14.89
C LEU A 270 16.10 -21.25 -14.89
N ARG A 271 16.88 -20.31 -15.48
CA ARG A 271 16.40 -18.93 -15.69
C ARG A 271 15.11 -18.89 -16.49
N GLU A 272 15.03 -19.65 -17.59
CA GLU A 272 13.82 -19.77 -18.40
C GLU A 272 12.64 -20.30 -17.58
N ARG A 273 12.81 -21.36 -16.79
CA ARG A 273 11.78 -21.91 -15.92
C ARG A 273 11.29 -20.88 -14.90
N VAL A 274 12.18 -20.16 -14.24
CA VAL A 274 11.84 -19.13 -13.25
C VAL A 274 11.09 -17.97 -13.91
N TYR A 275 11.56 -17.50 -15.05
CA TYR A 275 10.91 -16.42 -15.79
C TYR A 275 9.50 -16.82 -16.25
N ASN A 276 9.35 -17.97 -16.87
CA ASN A 276 8.04 -18.45 -17.33
C ASN A 276 7.08 -18.67 -16.17
N ALA A 277 7.54 -19.25 -15.06
CA ALA A 277 6.74 -19.39 -13.86
C ALA A 277 6.25 -18.02 -13.31
N SER A 278 7.07 -16.98 -13.47
CA SER A 278 6.69 -15.61 -13.06
C SER A 278 5.65 -14.98 -13.98
N VAL A 279 5.89 -14.97 -15.30
CA VAL A 279 5.05 -14.20 -16.24
C VAL A 279 3.74 -14.92 -16.60
N HIS A 280 3.66 -16.23 -16.38
CA HIS A 280 2.48 -17.04 -16.68
C HIS A 280 1.62 -17.41 -15.48
N ARG A 281 1.96 -16.91 -14.27
CA ARG A 281 1.08 -17.15 -13.12
C ARG A 281 -0.27 -16.49 -13.33
N THR A 282 -1.36 -17.18 -13.05
CA THR A 282 -2.75 -16.68 -13.18
C THR A 282 -3.24 -16.35 -14.60
N ASP A 283 -2.49 -16.70 -15.67
CA ASP A 283 -2.92 -16.48 -17.06
C ASP A 283 -3.68 -17.69 -17.67
N GLY A 284 -4.01 -18.70 -16.86
CA GLY A 284 -4.71 -19.90 -17.27
C GLY A 284 -3.84 -21.02 -17.82
N THR A 285 -2.53 -20.83 -17.90
CA THR A 285 -1.60 -21.92 -18.27
C THR A 285 -1.42 -22.93 -17.13
N GLY A 286 -1.63 -22.52 -15.88
CA GLY A 286 -1.69 -23.35 -14.67
C GLY A 286 -3.11 -23.52 -14.13
N ALA A 287 -3.24 -23.88 -12.83
CA ALA A 287 -4.55 -24.09 -12.19
C ALA A 287 -5.35 -22.81 -11.96
N TYR A 288 -4.72 -21.65 -12.08
CA TYR A 288 -5.33 -20.35 -11.79
C TYR A 288 -5.47 -19.48 -13.06
N ASN A 289 -6.68 -18.97 -13.27
CA ASN A 289 -6.98 -18.02 -14.35
C ASN A 289 -7.70 -16.80 -13.76
N ALA A 290 -7.06 -15.64 -13.77
CA ALA A 290 -7.60 -14.41 -13.23
C ALA A 290 -8.34 -13.55 -14.27
N PHE A 291 -8.22 -13.84 -15.56
CA PHE A 291 -8.88 -13.06 -16.62
C PHE A 291 -10.40 -12.94 -16.46
N PRO A 292 -11.16 -14.01 -16.13
CA PRO A 292 -12.60 -13.88 -15.94
C PRO A 292 -12.97 -12.87 -14.85
N ILE A 293 -12.21 -12.86 -13.74
CA ILE A 293 -12.44 -11.92 -12.63
C ILE A 293 -12.06 -10.50 -13.05
N ALA A 294 -10.90 -10.30 -13.70
CA ALA A 294 -10.44 -8.99 -14.15
C ALA A 294 -11.42 -8.36 -15.16
N VAL A 295 -11.90 -9.15 -16.13
CA VAL A 295 -12.89 -8.72 -17.13
C VAL A 295 -14.22 -8.36 -16.49
N GLU A 296 -14.72 -9.16 -15.52
CA GLU A 296 -15.94 -8.82 -14.79
C GLU A 296 -15.79 -7.52 -14.01
N ILE A 297 -14.64 -7.32 -13.32
CA ILE A 297 -14.34 -6.07 -12.62
C ILE A 297 -14.32 -4.88 -13.58
N ALA A 298 -13.65 -5.00 -14.74
CA ALA A 298 -13.58 -3.94 -15.74
C ALA A 298 -14.98 -3.56 -16.23
N ARG A 299 -15.82 -4.56 -16.56
CA ARG A 299 -17.20 -4.36 -17.03
C ARG A 299 -18.06 -3.66 -15.99
N LEU A 300 -18.02 -4.10 -14.74
CA LEU A 300 -18.77 -3.48 -13.65
C LEU A 300 -18.32 -2.04 -13.36
N ARG A 301 -17.02 -1.76 -13.48
CA ARG A 301 -16.50 -0.39 -13.35
C ARG A 301 -16.95 0.51 -14.49
N ALA A 302 -16.90 0.02 -15.72
CA ALA A 302 -17.39 0.77 -16.89
C ALA A 302 -18.90 1.05 -16.78
N GLU A 303 -19.71 0.05 -16.39
CA GLU A 303 -21.14 0.22 -16.10
C GLU A 303 -21.39 1.24 -14.99
N LYS A 304 -20.63 1.18 -13.90
CA LYS A 304 -20.73 2.16 -12.82
C LYS A 304 -20.45 3.57 -13.32
N ALA A 305 -19.38 3.77 -14.09
CA ALA A 305 -19.05 5.08 -14.64
C ALA A 305 -20.15 5.62 -15.55
N GLU A 306 -20.73 4.79 -16.41
CA GLU A 306 -21.87 5.15 -17.28
C GLU A 306 -23.10 5.56 -16.44
N LEU A 307 -23.44 4.77 -15.40
CA LEU A 307 -24.53 5.12 -14.47
C LEU A 307 -24.31 6.46 -13.79
N MET A 308 -23.04 6.78 -13.49
CA MET A 308 -22.60 8.05 -12.87
C MET A 308 -22.52 9.21 -13.88
N GLY A 309 -22.74 8.98 -15.18
CA GLY A 309 -22.72 10.00 -16.23
C GLY A 309 -21.34 10.27 -16.82
N PHE A 310 -20.36 9.40 -16.59
CA PHE A 310 -19.04 9.46 -17.21
C PHE A 310 -18.96 8.52 -18.42
N LYS A 311 -18.12 8.88 -19.38
CA LYS A 311 -17.94 8.07 -20.59
C LYS A 311 -17.22 6.73 -20.33
N ASP A 312 -16.34 6.71 -19.32
CA ASP A 312 -15.52 5.57 -18.93
C ASP A 312 -15.09 5.69 -17.46
N TYR A 313 -14.55 4.60 -16.90
CA TYR A 313 -14.12 4.56 -15.51
C TYR A 313 -12.90 5.44 -15.23
N ALA A 314 -12.00 5.62 -16.19
CA ALA A 314 -10.83 6.49 -16.01
C ALA A 314 -11.28 7.95 -15.85
N SER A 315 -12.26 8.41 -16.62
CA SER A 315 -12.85 9.75 -16.48
C SER A 315 -13.50 9.95 -15.11
N TYR A 316 -14.22 8.94 -14.60
CA TYR A 316 -14.79 8.94 -13.26
C TYR A 316 -13.70 8.99 -12.17
N SER A 317 -12.67 8.15 -12.27
CA SER A 317 -11.60 8.04 -11.27
C SER A 317 -10.72 9.30 -11.21
N LEU A 318 -10.38 9.86 -12.36
CA LEU A 318 -9.44 10.98 -12.47
C LEU A 318 -10.04 12.34 -12.10
N GLU A 319 -11.35 12.49 -12.03
CA GLU A 319 -12.01 13.77 -11.67
C GLU A 319 -11.46 14.37 -10.37
N SER A 320 -11.08 13.50 -9.42
CA SER A 320 -10.64 13.87 -8.07
C SER A 320 -9.12 13.92 -7.89
N THR A 321 -8.35 13.78 -8.98
CA THR A 321 -6.88 13.74 -8.94
C THR A 321 -6.26 15.07 -9.38
N MET A 322 -4.93 15.22 -9.22
CA MET A 322 -4.21 16.39 -9.77
C MET A 322 -4.26 16.41 -11.29
N ALA A 323 -4.15 15.26 -11.94
CA ALA A 323 -4.19 15.13 -13.39
C ALA A 323 -5.57 15.50 -14.01
N LYS A 324 -6.67 15.39 -13.25
CA LYS A 324 -8.05 15.76 -13.60
C LYS A 324 -8.70 14.92 -14.72
N ASN A 325 -7.97 14.50 -15.73
CA ASN A 325 -8.52 13.78 -16.88
C ASN A 325 -7.46 12.94 -17.60
N THR A 326 -7.92 12.03 -18.46
CA THR A 326 -7.06 11.13 -19.25
C THR A 326 -6.16 11.84 -20.23
N ASN A 327 -6.58 12.98 -20.82
CA ASN A 327 -5.76 13.71 -21.76
C ASN A 327 -4.47 14.24 -21.12
N ASN A 328 -4.56 14.76 -19.89
CA ASN A 328 -3.40 15.23 -19.13
C ASN A 328 -2.46 14.06 -18.80
N VAL A 329 -3.01 12.91 -18.39
CA VAL A 329 -2.20 11.70 -18.10
C VAL A 329 -1.49 11.22 -19.36
N TYR A 330 -2.20 11.08 -20.50
CA TYR A 330 -1.56 10.66 -21.75
C TYR A 330 -0.55 11.68 -22.30
N ALA A 331 -0.79 12.98 -22.13
CA ALA A 331 0.16 14.02 -22.52
C ALA A 331 1.48 13.89 -21.72
N PHE A 332 1.36 13.60 -20.42
CA PHE A 332 2.50 13.32 -19.55
C PHE A 332 3.23 12.02 -19.96
N LEU A 333 2.52 10.92 -20.12
CA LEU A 333 3.11 9.63 -20.49
C LEU A 333 3.83 9.68 -21.85
N ARG A 334 3.28 10.40 -22.83
CA ARG A 334 3.93 10.56 -24.15
C ARG A 334 5.31 11.19 -24.05
N GLN A 335 5.54 12.13 -23.12
CA GLN A 335 6.86 12.73 -22.91
C GLN A 335 7.87 11.69 -22.40
N LEU A 336 7.45 10.86 -21.43
CA LEU A 336 8.30 9.81 -20.88
C LEU A 336 8.58 8.71 -21.93
N ILE A 337 7.57 8.28 -22.67
CA ILE A 337 7.69 7.26 -23.73
C ILE A 337 8.65 7.73 -24.83
N ALA A 338 8.60 9.01 -25.23
CA ALA A 338 9.48 9.57 -26.25
C ALA A 338 10.96 9.50 -25.85
N ALA A 339 11.27 9.79 -24.58
CA ALA A 339 12.63 9.70 -24.05
C ALA A 339 13.07 8.25 -23.81
N TYR A 340 12.14 7.37 -23.36
CA TYR A 340 12.38 5.97 -23.09
C TYR A 340 12.84 5.16 -24.32
N LYS A 341 12.19 5.36 -25.49
CA LYS A 341 12.41 4.53 -26.69
C LYS A 341 13.86 4.44 -27.12
N PRO A 342 14.58 5.57 -27.43
CA PRO A 342 15.97 5.47 -27.87
C PRO A 342 16.88 4.88 -26.80
N LYS A 343 16.60 5.11 -25.52
CA LYS A 343 17.39 4.58 -24.41
C LYS A 343 17.28 3.08 -24.29
N VAL A 344 16.06 2.54 -24.34
CA VAL A 344 15.84 1.09 -24.23
C VAL A 344 16.44 0.32 -25.41
N GLU A 345 16.40 0.89 -26.61
CA GLU A 345 17.03 0.30 -27.81
C GLU A 345 18.54 0.22 -27.63
N ALA A 346 19.17 1.32 -27.17
CA ALA A 346 20.60 1.37 -26.90
C ALA A 346 21.03 0.37 -25.79
N GLU A 347 20.29 0.32 -24.68
CA GLU A 347 20.56 -0.61 -23.57
C GLU A 347 20.36 -2.07 -24.00
N THR A 348 19.31 -2.39 -24.74
CA THR A 348 19.06 -3.76 -25.23
C THR A 348 20.16 -4.20 -26.17
N LYS A 349 20.56 -3.33 -27.12
CA LYS A 349 21.67 -3.62 -28.01
C LYS A 349 22.99 -3.84 -27.27
N ALA A 350 23.31 -3.03 -26.27
CA ALA A 350 24.51 -3.19 -25.45
C ALA A 350 24.54 -4.54 -24.72
N ILE A 351 23.40 -4.96 -24.17
CA ILE A 351 23.28 -6.28 -23.49
C ILE A 351 23.43 -7.42 -24.50
N GLU A 352 22.81 -7.30 -25.70
CA GLU A 352 22.94 -8.31 -26.76
C GLU A 352 24.39 -8.44 -27.25
N ASP A 353 25.06 -7.30 -27.52
CA ASP A 353 26.46 -7.29 -27.97
C ASP A 353 27.36 -7.93 -26.90
N TYR A 354 27.17 -7.62 -25.63
CA TYR A 354 27.91 -8.23 -24.53
C TYR A 354 27.66 -9.74 -24.44
N ALA A 355 26.38 -10.16 -24.52
CA ALA A 355 26.03 -11.57 -24.47
C ALA A 355 26.62 -12.36 -25.65
N ARG A 356 26.62 -11.79 -26.87
CA ARG A 356 27.25 -12.40 -28.06
C ARG A 356 28.79 -12.51 -27.95
N GLN A 357 29.44 -11.55 -27.30
CA GLN A 357 30.87 -11.67 -27.00
C GLN A 357 31.19 -12.80 -26.04
N ALA A 358 30.30 -13.08 -25.09
CA ALA A 358 30.49 -14.15 -24.10
C ALA A 358 30.13 -15.55 -24.62
N GLU A 359 29.04 -15.64 -25.39
CA GLU A 359 28.41 -16.93 -25.77
C GLU A 359 28.62 -17.30 -27.27
N GLY A 360 29.05 -16.35 -28.10
CA GLY A 360 29.21 -16.50 -29.55
C GLY A 360 28.22 -15.68 -30.38
N ALA A 361 28.58 -15.41 -31.63
CA ALA A 361 27.88 -14.48 -32.53
C ALA A 361 26.40 -14.86 -32.80
N ASP A 362 26.09 -16.17 -32.75
CA ASP A 362 24.73 -16.67 -33.00
C ASP A 362 23.80 -16.61 -31.76
N PHE A 363 24.32 -16.16 -30.61
CA PHE A 363 23.53 -16.08 -29.40
C PHE A 363 22.36 -15.07 -29.55
N GLN A 364 21.18 -15.52 -29.17
CA GLN A 364 19.98 -14.70 -29.15
C GLN A 364 19.56 -14.44 -27.70
N LEU A 365 19.57 -13.18 -27.31
CA LEU A 365 19.14 -12.74 -25.98
C LEU A 365 17.65 -13.00 -25.81
N GLN A 366 17.29 -13.76 -24.78
CA GLN A 366 15.92 -14.00 -24.38
C GLN A 366 15.53 -13.13 -23.16
N PRO A 367 14.23 -12.92 -22.87
CA PRO A 367 13.81 -12.11 -21.72
C PRO A 367 14.40 -12.59 -20.38
N TYR A 368 14.54 -13.89 -20.20
CA TYR A 368 15.15 -14.50 -19.00
C TYR A 368 16.67 -14.35 -18.91
N ASP A 369 17.33 -13.89 -19.96
CA ASP A 369 18.78 -13.65 -20.00
C ASP A 369 19.16 -12.22 -19.62
N ARG A 370 18.22 -11.26 -19.79
CA ARG A 370 18.47 -9.83 -19.66
C ARG A 370 19.11 -9.45 -18.32
N PHE A 371 18.54 -9.89 -17.21
CA PHE A 371 19.05 -9.57 -15.88
C PHE A 371 20.44 -10.14 -15.63
N PHE A 372 20.70 -11.35 -16.13
CA PHE A 372 21.99 -12.03 -15.98
C PHE A 372 23.11 -11.27 -16.68
N TYR A 373 22.94 -10.95 -17.96
CA TYR A 373 23.98 -10.22 -18.69
C TYR A 373 24.10 -8.77 -18.26
N SER A 374 22.99 -8.11 -17.92
CA SER A 374 23.02 -6.79 -17.34
C SER A 374 23.79 -6.72 -16.03
N ALA A 375 23.61 -7.71 -15.13
CA ALA A 375 24.37 -7.81 -13.89
C ALA A 375 25.86 -8.04 -14.11
N LYS A 376 26.23 -8.91 -15.08
CA LYS A 376 27.64 -9.12 -15.46
C LYS A 376 28.28 -7.86 -16.04
N MET A 377 27.57 -7.13 -16.90
CA MET A 377 28.04 -5.85 -17.44
C MET A 377 28.23 -4.81 -16.31
N LYS A 378 27.26 -4.69 -15.40
CA LYS A 378 27.35 -3.79 -14.23
C LYS A 378 28.59 -4.11 -13.41
N LYS A 379 28.81 -5.38 -13.09
CA LYS A 379 30.00 -5.84 -12.33
C LYS A 379 31.31 -5.50 -13.05
N THR A 380 31.38 -5.70 -14.37
CA THR A 380 32.55 -5.35 -15.16
C THR A 380 32.80 -3.85 -15.20
N GLN A 381 31.77 -3.05 -15.40
CA GLN A 381 31.88 -1.59 -15.58
C GLN A 381 32.20 -0.87 -14.27
N TYR A 382 31.56 -1.25 -13.17
CA TYR A 382 31.67 -0.56 -11.88
C TYR A 382 32.61 -1.24 -10.90
N SER A 383 32.99 -2.51 -11.14
CA SER A 383 33.93 -3.29 -10.30
C SER A 383 33.53 -3.33 -8.83
N PHE A 384 32.23 -3.52 -8.53
CA PHE A 384 31.71 -3.79 -7.19
C PHE A 384 30.47 -4.69 -7.26
N SER A 385 30.10 -5.26 -6.13
CA SER A 385 28.87 -6.04 -5.95
C SER A 385 28.02 -5.47 -4.78
N ASP A 386 26.76 -5.88 -4.70
CA ASP A 386 25.90 -5.51 -3.59
C ASP A 386 26.45 -6.01 -2.24
N ASP A 387 27.18 -7.12 -2.23
CA ASP A 387 27.84 -7.65 -1.01
C ASP A 387 28.96 -6.74 -0.50
N ASP A 388 29.60 -5.93 -1.37
CA ASP A 388 30.65 -4.99 -0.96
C ASP A 388 30.08 -3.78 -0.18
N VAL A 389 28.85 -3.39 -0.47
CA VAL A 389 28.19 -2.20 0.12
C VAL A 389 27.28 -2.55 1.31
N LYS A 390 26.68 -3.74 1.29
CA LYS A 390 25.75 -4.21 2.32
C LYS A 390 26.30 -4.11 3.78
N PRO A 391 27.59 -4.33 4.08
CA PRO A 391 28.13 -4.14 5.43
C PRO A 391 28.01 -2.74 6.02
N TYR A 392 27.73 -1.73 5.20
CA TYR A 392 27.58 -0.33 5.62
C TYR A 392 26.13 0.06 5.89
N PHE A 393 25.16 -0.80 5.53
CA PHE A 393 23.74 -0.50 5.65
C PHE A 393 23.07 -1.25 6.81
N ASN A 394 23.49 -0.89 8.03
CA ASN A 394 22.86 -1.42 9.25
C ASN A 394 21.51 -0.75 9.49
N LEU A 395 20.43 -1.52 9.65
CA LEU A 395 19.06 -1.04 9.84
C LEU A 395 18.94 0.00 10.95
N ASP A 396 19.50 -0.27 12.13
CA ASP A 396 19.41 0.66 13.27
C ASP A 396 20.19 1.96 13.00
N SER A 397 21.34 1.87 12.31
CA SER A 397 22.10 3.06 11.88
C SER A 397 21.34 3.86 10.83
N ILE A 398 20.72 3.21 9.85
CA ILE A 398 19.89 3.88 8.85
C ILE A 398 18.73 4.62 9.52
N LEU A 399 18.06 4.00 10.50
CA LEU A 399 16.95 4.62 11.22
C LEU A 399 17.41 5.85 12.01
N VAL A 400 18.41 5.68 12.87
CA VAL A 400 18.80 6.70 13.86
C VAL A 400 19.75 7.73 13.25
N ASN A 401 20.82 7.25 12.60
CA ASN A 401 21.88 8.10 12.07
C ASN A 401 21.60 8.60 10.63
N GLY A 402 20.64 8.00 9.93
CA GLY A 402 20.21 8.42 8.60
C GLY A 402 18.90 9.21 8.68
N ILE A 403 17.80 8.49 8.88
CA ILE A 403 16.43 9.01 8.80
C ILE A 403 16.15 10.04 9.89
N PHE A 404 16.40 9.71 11.17
CA PHE A 404 16.14 10.63 12.27
C PHE A 404 17.11 11.80 12.24
N TYR A 405 18.37 11.58 11.85
CA TYR A 405 19.34 12.65 11.65
C TYR A 405 18.88 13.64 10.57
N ALA A 406 18.48 13.17 9.39
CA ALA A 406 17.95 14.02 8.33
C ALA A 406 16.71 14.80 8.78
N ALA A 407 15.78 14.13 9.46
CA ALA A 407 14.57 14.77 9.99
C ALA A 407 14.88 15.83 11.07
N HIS A 408 15.89 15.59 11.90
CA HIS A 408 16.38 16.58 12.86
C HIS A 408 16.94 17.81 12.13
N ARG A 409 17.85 17.58 11.16
CA ARG A 409 18.52 18.66 10.43
C ARG A 409 17.53 19.52 9.64
N VAL A 410 16.56 18.89 8.98
CA VAL A 410 15.63 19.55 8.06
C VAL A 410 14.41 20.12 8.79
N TYR A 411 13.83 19.39 9.73
CA TYR A 411 12.54 19.73 10.36
C TYR A 411 12.64 20.00 11.88
N GLY A 412 13.83 19.85 12.50
CA GLY A 412 14.03 20.02 13.93
C GLY A 412 13.36 18.95 14.78
N LEU A 413 13.12 17.77 14.23
CA LEU A 413 12.46 16.69 14.95
C LEU A 413 13.44 15.96 15.86
N ASN A 414 12.97 15.55 17.03
CA ASN A 414 13.67 14.71 17.98
C ASN A 414 12.86 13.43 18.22
N PHE A 415 13.54 12.31 18.42
CA PHE A 415 12.93 11.00 18.60
C PHE A 415 13.39 10.39 19.92
N ARG A 416 12.44 9.89 20.71
CA ARG A 416 12.71 9.21 21.97
C ARG A 416 12.01 7.86 22.01
N GLU A 417 12.77 6.79 22.13
CA GLU A 417 12.22 5.44 22.17
C GLU A 417 11.32 5.23 23.39
N ARG A 418 10.21 4.53 23.21
CA ARG A 418 9.17 4.20 24.19
C ARG A 418 9.11 2.70 24.38
N THR A 419 9.71 2.21 25.44
CA THR A 419 9.69 0.77 25.80
C THR A 419 8.52 0.40 26.71
N ASP A 420 7.77 1.38 27.18
CA ASP A 420 6.61 1.24 28.06
C ASP A 420 5.28 1.08 27.34
N LEU A 421 5.25 1.34 26.03
CA LEU A 421 4.04 1.17 25.21
C LEU A 421 3.97 -0.24 24.60
N PRO A 422 2.85 -0.98 24.77
CA PRO A 422 2.71 -2.30 24.22
C PRO A 422 2.53 -2.26 22.69
N THR A 423 3.10 -3.25 22.02
CA THR A 423 3.02 -3.43 20.57
C THR A 423 2.32 -4.73 20.21
N TYR A 424 1.82 -4.86 18.97
CA TYR A 424 1.18 -6.11 18.52
C TYR A 424 2.23 -7.20 18.19
N HIS A 425 3.49 -6.84 18.01
CA HIS A 425 4.58 -7.80 17.79
C HIS A 425 5.85 -7.34 18.54
N LYS A 426 6.57 -8.29 19.13
CA LYS A 426 7.75 -8.03 19.99
C LYS A 426 8.94 -7.35 19.32
N ASP A 427 9.04 -7.44 18.01
CA ASP A 427 10.14 -6.86 17.22
C ASP A 427 9.87 -5.40 16.77
N MET A 428 8.77 -4.84 17.19
CA MET A 428 8.45 -3.43 16.90
C MET A 428 9.17 -2.49 17.85
N LYS A 429 9.44 -1.28 17.32
CA LYS A 429 9.90 -0.13 18.12
C LYS A 429 8.85 0.96 18.09
N VAL A 430 8.77 1.76 19.15
CA VAL A 430 7.87 2.91 19.24
C VAL A 430 8.69 4.15 19.66
N PHE A 431 8.39 5.29 19.06
CA PHE A 431 9.08 6.53 19.34
C PHE A 431 8.08 7.67 19.61
N ASP A 432 8.36 8.47 20.64
CA ASP A 432 7.84 9.83 20.71
C ASP A 432 8.50 10.65 19.60
N VAL A 433 7.70 11.43 18.90
CA VAL A 433 8.18 12.43 17.94
C VAL A 433 7.96 13.81 18.52
N LEU A 434 9.04 14.52 18.75
CA LEU A 434 9.07 15.80 19.46
C LEU A 434 9.56 16.92 18.52
N ASP A 435 9.06 18.12 18.68
CA ASP A 435 9.68 19.29 18.07
C ASP A 435 10.98 19.72 18.79
N GLU A 436 11.62 20.76 18.29
CA GLU A 436 12.86 21.29 18.84
C GLU A 436 12.73 21.80 20.30
N ASN A 437 11.53 22.14 20.74
CA ASN A 437 11.21 22.58 22.10
C ASN A 437 10.78 21.43 23.01
N GLY A 438 10.81 20.18 22.52
CA GLY A 438 10.39 18.99 23.25
C GLY A 438 8.87 18.78 23.32
N LYS A 439 8.08 19.54 22.55
CA LYS A 439 6.63 19.35 22.46
C LYS A 439 6.32 18.09 21.64
N GLN A 440 5.42 17.25 22.17
CA GLN A 440 4.96 16.06 21.50
C GLN A 440 4.17 16.40 20.23
N LEU A 441 4.54 15.77 19.11
CA LEU A 441 3.88 15.92 17.83
C LEU A 441 3.13 14.64 17.41
N ALA A 442 3.72 13.46 17.65
CA ALA A 442 3.19 12.18 17.21
C ALA A 442 3.75 11.01 18.03
N LEU A 443 3.13 9.81 17.87
CA LEU A 443 3.82 8.54 18.12
C LEU A 443 4.14 7.88 16.79
N PHE A 444 5.34 7.32 16.67
CA PHE A 444 5.81 6.60 15.50
C PHE A 444 6.13 5.16 15.83
N TYR A 445 5.46 4.22 15.16
CA TYR A 445 5.64 2.78 15.33
C TYR A 445 6.38 2.20 14.13
N CYS A 446 7.36 1.33 14.38
CA CYS A 446 8.19 0.70 13.36
C CYS A 446 8.03 -0.82 13.42
N ASP A 447 7.59 -1.43 12.33
CA ASP A 447 7.45 -2.87 12.16
C ASP A 447 8.20 -3.34 10.90
N TYR A 448 9.49 -3.56 11.00
CA TYR A 448 10.36 -3.69 9.84
C TYR A 448 10.62 -5.13 9.37
N PHE A 449 10.37 -6.16 10.21
CA PHE A 449 10.77 -7.52 9.89
C PHE A 449 9.64 -8.35 9.27
N ARG A 450 9.99 -9.14 8.24
CA ARG A 450 9.07 -10.09 7.62
C ARG A 450 8.68 -11.22 8.58
N ARG A 451 7.48 -11.73 8.41
CA ARG A 451 6.96 -12.93 9.08
C ARG A 451 5.84 -13.57 8.26
N PRO A 452 5.51 -14.86 8.49
CA PRO A 452 4.47 -15.56 7.70
C PRO A 452 3.07 -14.93 7.79
N THR A 453 2.79 -14.24 8.90
CA THR A 453 1.50 -13.57 9.19
C THR A 453 1.41 -12.16 8.63
N LYS A 454 2.47 -11.63 8.00
CA LYS A 454 2.55 -10.27 7.48
C LYS A 454 2.40 -10.25 5.96
N ARG A 455 1.58 -9.31 5.43
CA ARG A 455 1.50 -9.01 4.00
C ARG A 455 2.85 -8.53 3.46
N GLY A 456 3.19 -8.93 2.24
CA GLY A 456 4.41 -8.45 1.56
C GLY A 456 4.32 -6.99 1.12
N GLY A 457 5.49 -6.41 0.83
CA GLY A 457 5.64 -4.99 0.49
C GLY A 457 5.99 -4.12 1.70
N ALA A 458 5.92 -2.81 1.52
CA ALA A 458 6.08 -1.84 2.58
C ALA A 458 4.91 -0.84 2.52
N TRP A 459 4.56 -0.22 3.66
CA TRP A 459 3.50 0.78 3.71
C TRP A 459 3.55 1.59 4.99
N MET A 460 2.98 2.78 4.91
CA MET A 460 2.63 3.63 6.06
C MET A 460 1.11 3.64 6.24
N SER A 461 0.65 3.72 7.49
CA SER A 461 -0.72 4.09 7.83
C SER A 461 -0.80 4.65 9.26
N ALA A 462 -2.03 4.82 9.78
CA ALA A 462 -2.26 5.42 11.09
C ALA A 462 -3.24 4.60 11.92
N PHE A 463 -2.93 4.40 13.21
CA PHE A 463 -3.94 3.97 14.18
C PHE A 463 -4.93 5.12 14.47
N LEU A 464 -4.42 6.34 14.55
CA LEU A 464 -5.19 7.57 14.69
C LEU A 464 -4.58 8.65 13.80
N LYS A 465 -5.40 9.30 12.98
CA LYS A 465 -5.00 10.48 12.20
C LYS A 465 -5.03 11.74 13.06
N GLN A 466 -4.29 12.76 12.66
CA GLN A 466 -4.27 14.06 13.33
C GLN A 466 -5.61 14.81 13.19
N SER A 467 -6.01 15.54 14.24
CA SER A 467 -7.15 16.49 14.19
C SER A 467 -7.04 17.53 15.28
N ASN A 468 -7.03 18.80 14.92
CA ASN A 468 -7.08 19.91 15.89
C ASN A 468 -8.46 20.05 16.51
N ASP A 469 -9.55 19.80 15.76
CA ASP A 469 -10.93 19.81 16.28
C ASP A 469 -11.10 18.84 17.46
N ARG A 470 -10.35 17.73 17.46
CA ARG A 470 -10.41 16.70 18.49
C ARG A 470 -9.26 16.76 19.48
N ASN A 471 -8.33 17.72 19.33
CA ASN A 471 -7.05 17.74 20.04
C ASN A 471 -6.35 16.37 20.00
N GLN A 472 -6.34 15.73 18.81
CA GLN A 472 -5.86 14.38 18.57
C GLN A 472 -4.50 14.40 17.87
N LEU A 473 -3.49 13.84 18.54
CA LEU A 473 -2.19 13.60 17.93
C LEU A 473 -2.24 12.37 17.01
N PRO A 474 -1.46 12.37 15.91
CA PRO A 474 -1.37 11.22 15.02
C PRO A 474 -0.55 10.09 15.66
N LEU A 475 -1.00 8.85 15.47
CA LEU A 475 -0.30 7.63 15.81
C LEU A 475 -0.02 6.90 14.50
N ILE A 476 1.19 7.02 14.02
CA ILE A 476 1.62 6.59 12.70
C ILE A 476 2.45 5.32 12.80
N TYR A 477 2.31 4.42 11.84
CA TYR A 477 3.15 3.23 11.76
C TYR A 477 3.69 3.01 10.35
N ASN A 478 4.96 2.54 10.30
CA ASN A 478 5.61 2.03 9.09
C ASN A 478 5.79 0.53 9.22
N VAL A 479 5.49 -0.18 8.13
CA VAL A 479 5.67 -1.63 8.01
C VAL A 479 6.58 -1.92 6.82
N CYS A 480 7.60 -2.78 7.03
CA CYS A 480 8.46 -3.31 5.98
C CYS A 480 8.57 -4.84 6.11
N ASN A 481 9.33 -5.47 5.21
CA ASN A 481 9.48 -6.91 5.16
C ASN A 481 10.97 -7.35 5.05
N TYR A 482 11.85 -6.72 5.83
CA TYR A 482 13.27 -7.04 5.83
C TYR A 482 13.55 -8.40 6.47
N ALA A 483 14.61 -9.07 6.00
CA ALA A 483 15.06 -10.32 6.60
C ALA A 483 15.75 -10.03 7.93
N LYS A 484 15.16 -10.52 9.04
CA LYS A 484 15.76 -10.36 10.38
C LYS A 484 17.03 -11.20 10.49
N ALA A 485 18.12 -10.58 10.91
CA ALA A 485 19.34 -11.28 11.23
C ALA A 485 19.19 -12.24 12.44
N PRO A 486 20.04 -13.26 12.57
CA PRO A 486 20.12 -14.07 13.78
C PRO A 486 20.37 -13.21 15.01
N GLU A 487 19.94 -13.70 16.18
CA GLU A 487 20.13 -12.99 17.44
C GLU A 487 21.60 -12.63 17.70
N GLY A 488 21.85 -11.40 18.10
CA GLY A 488 23.20 -10.88 18.31
C GLY A 488 23.94 -10.42 17.04
N GLN A 489 23.32 -10.54 15.86
CA GLN A 489 23.87 -10.01 14.61
C GLN A 489 23.05 -8.81 14.12
N PRO A 490 23.70 -7.77 13.56
CA PRO A 490 22.98 -6.64 12.98
C PRO A 490 22.22 -7.04 11.72
N THR A 491 21.04 -6.48 11.53
CA THR A 491 20.33 -6.61 10.26
C THR A 491 20.93 -5.63 9.25
N LEU A 492 21.45 -6.18 8.16
CA LEU A 492 22.07 -5.43 7.08
C LEU A 492 21.11 -5.39 5.89
N LEU A 493 20.83 -4.19 5.39
CA LEU A 493 19.92 -3.95 4.28
C LEU A 493 20.66 -3.85 2.94
N THR A 494 19.94 -4.02 1.85
CA THR A 494 20.38 -3.60 0.52
C THR A 494 20.17 -2.09 0.35
N TRP A 495 20.70 -1.51 -0.74
CA TRP A 495 20.43 -0.11 -1.07
C TRP A 495 18.92 0.14 -1.32
N ASP A 496 18.26 -0.74 -2.06
CA ASP A 496 16.82 -0.68 -2.34
C ASP A 496 15.98 -0.73 -1.05
N GLU A 497 16.33 -1.64 -0.11
CA GLU A 497 15.68 -1.71 1.20
C GLU A 497 15.95 -0.44 2.04
N THR A 498 17.13 0.16 1.90
CA THR A 498 17.47 1.43 2.55
C THR A 498 16.61 2.57 1.99
N GLN A 499 16.50 2.68 0.65
CA GLN A 499 15.62 3.68 0.02
C GLN A 499 14.16 3.49 0.42
N THR A 500 13.67 2.24 0.44
CA THR A 500 12.32 1.91 0.92
C THR A 500 12.08 2.42 2.34
N MET A 501 13.07 2.30 3.24
CA MET A 501 12.95 2.78 4.60
C MET A 501 12.81 4.32 4.68
N PHE A 502 13.56 5.06 3.85
CA PHE A 502 13.41 6.51 3.70
C PHE A 502 12.06 6.86 3.08
N HIS A 503 11.59 6.11 2.07
CA HIS A 503 10.29 6.27 1.42
C HIS A 503 9.15 6.21 2.44
N GLU A 504 9.04 5.10 3.18
CA GLU A 504 7.97 4.92 4.17
C GLU A 504 8.02 5.97 5.28
N PHE A 505 9.22 6.44 5.62
CA PHE A 505 9.36 7.54 6.57
C PHE A 505 8.89 8.88 6.00
N GLY A 506 9.00 9.10 4.68
CA GLY A 506 8.44 10.28 4.01
C GLY A 506 6.91 10.32 4.12
N HIS A 507 6.23 9.19 3.94
CA HIS A 507 4.81 9.07 4.26
C HIS A 507 4.52 9.31 5.74
N ALA A 508 5.37 8.76 6.63
CA ALA A 508 5.22 8.98 8.06
C ALA A 508 5.34 10.47 8.42
N LEU A 509 6.29 11.20 7.84
CA LEU A 509 6.40 12.65 8.01
C LEU A 509 5.13 13.38 7.58
N HIS A 510 4.53 13.01 6.44
CA HIS A 510 3.28 13.58 5.98
C HIS A 510 2.12 13.36 6.97
N GLY A 511 2.08 12.18 7.61
CA GLY A 511 1.12 11.88 8.68
C GLY A 511 1.41 12.60 10.00
N MET A 512 2.68 12.54 10.46
CA MET A 512 3.10 13.07 11.78
C MET A 512 3.12 14.59 11.86
N LEU A 513 3.45 15.27 10.76
CA LEU A 513 3.55 16.72 10.68
C LEU A 513 2.26 17.40 10.23
N SER A 514 1.19 16.63 9.99
CA SER A 514 -0.14 17.17 9.68
C SER A 514 -0.61 18.14 10.75
N ASN A 515 -1.23 19.23 10.33
CA ASN A 515 -1.77 20.27 11.22
C ASN A 515 -3.09 20.81 10.67
N CYS A 516 -4.05 19.89 10.49
CA CYS A 516 -5.37 20.18 9.95
C CYS A 516 -6.42 20.28 11.08
N ILE A 517 -7.45 21.06 10.87
CA ILE A 517 -8.58 21.11 11.80
C ILE A 517 -9.29 19.76 11.80
N TYR A 518 -9.56 19.22 10.61
CA TYR A 518 -10.39 18.05 10.42
C TYR A 518 -9.60 16.80 10.06
N ASN A 519 -10.00 15.68 10.67
CA ASN A 519 -9.41 14.35 10.44
C ASN A 519 -9.55 13.92 8.96
N THR A 520 -10.67 14.21 8.33
CA THR A 520 -10.94 13.91 6.91
C THR A 520 -9.93 14.55 5.95
N LEU A 521 -9.35 15.70 6.31
CA LEU A 521 -8.40 16.44 5.48
C LEU A 521 -6.93 16.19 5.84
N SER A 522 -6.65 15.43 6.92
CA SER A 522 -5.32 15.38 7.52
C SER A 522 -4.36 14.39 6.87
N GLY A 523 -3.07 14.72 6.90
CA GLY A 523 -1.96 13.85 6.51
C GLY A 523 -2.09 13.31 5.09
N THR A 524 -2.00 11.99 4.95
CA THR A 524 -2.06 11.27 3.68
C THR A 524 -3.48 11.16 3.07
N SER A 525 -4.48 11.92 3.59
CA SER A 525 -5.83 12.00 3.02
C SER A 525 -5.87 12.91 1.78
N VAL A 526 -4.96 12.73 0.86
CA VAL A 526 -4.79 13.49 -0.40
C VAL A 526 -5.08 12.59 -1.61
N SER A 527 -5.10 13.17 -2.83
CA SER A 527 -5.24 12.36 -4.03
C SER A 527 -4.04 11.43 -4.24
N ARG A 528 -4.28 10.32 -4.92
CA ARG A 528 -3.30 9.26 -5.12
C ARG A 528 -2.06 9.73 -5.89
N ASP A 529 -2.24 10.63 -6.83
CA ASP A 529 -1.16 11.22 -7.63
C ASP A 529 -0.37 12.35 -6.93
N PHE A 530 -0.68 12.57 -5.64
CA PHE A 530 0.11 13.44 -4.76
C PHE A 530 0.71 12.68 -3.57
N VAL A 531 0.05 11.60 -3.11
CA VAL A 531 0.40 10.94 -1.85
C VAL A 531 1.82 10.39 -1.82
N GLU A 532 2.35 9.96 -2.98
CA GLU A 532 3.71 9.44 -3.11
C GLU A 532 4.79 10.53 -3.22
N MET A 533 4.42 11.81 -3.42
CA MET A 533 5.41 12.85 -3.58
C MET A 533 6.27 13.07 -2.33
N PRO A 534 5.72 13.14 -1.10
CA PRO A 534 6.56 13.29 0.09
C PRO A 534 7.45 12.07 0.36
N SER A 535 6.99 10.86 0.04
CA SER A 535 7.75 9.62 0.25
C SER A 535 8.90 9.49 -0.74
N GLN A 536 8.62 9.64 -2.04
CA GLN A 536 9.63 9.59 -3.09
C GLN A 536 10.65 10.75 -2.97
N PHE A 537 10.21 11.94 -2.56
CA PHE A 537 11.15 13.02 -2.24
C PHE A 537 12.07 12.66 -1.07
N ASN A 538 11.54 12.03 -0.03
CA ASN A 538 12.33 11.69 1.16
C ASN A 538 13.44 10.66 0.86
N GLU A 539 13.31 9.85 -0.19
CA GLU A 539 14.37 8.95 -0.67
C GLU A 539 15.65 9.70 -1.05
N SER A 540 15.53 10.95 -1.53
CA SER A 540 16.68 11.75 -1.94
C SER A 540 17.66 12.02 -0.80
N PHE A 541 17.18 12.07 0.45
CA PHE A 541 18.05 12.26 1.61
C PHE A 541 19.02 11.09 1.84
N ALA A 542 18.67 9.88 1.40
CA ALA A 542 19.52 8.70 1.56
C ALA A 542 20.90 8.86 0.91
N SER A 543 20.99 9.59 -0.20
CA SER A 543 22.23 9.77 -0.98
C SER A 543 22.96 11.09 -0.73
N ILE A 544 22.37 12.05 0.04
CA ILE A 544 23.04 13.31 0.38
C ILE A 544 24.33 13.00 1.16
N PRO A 545 25.50 13.48 0.74
CA PRO A 545 26.79 13.09 1.32
C PRO A 545 26.86 13.20 2.84
N GLU A 546 26.32 14.28 3.42
CA GLU A 546 26.33 14.49 4.86
C GLU A 546 25.49 13.42 5.60
N VAL A 547 24.28 13.10 5.08
CA VAL A 547 23.41 12.07 5.66
C VAL A 547 24.01 10.69 5.43
N PHE A 548 24.46 10.41 4.21
CA PHE A 548 25.06 9.14 3.83
C PHE A 548 26.24 8.78 4.71
N ASN A 549 27.21 9.69 4.87
CA ASN A 549 28.40 9.47 5.68
C ASN A 549 28.10 9.33 7.19
N HIS A 550 26.95 9.85 7.62
CA HIS A 550 26.53 9.73 9.00
C HIS A 550 25.99 8.34 9.33
N TYR A 551 25.25 7.68 8.41
CA TYR A 551 24.68 6.35 8.66
C TYR A 551 25.43 5.18 7.99
N ALA A 552 26.06 5.41 6.83
CA ALA A 552 26.68 4.33 6.04
C ALA A 552 28.07 3.98 6.59
N ARG A 553 28.07 3.31 7.74
CA ARG A 553 29.27 2.89 8.47
C ARG A 553 29.35 1.38 8.56
N HIS A 554 30.52 0.85 8.32
CA HIS A 554 30.79 -0.58 8.38
C HIS A 554 30.46 -1.15 9.77
N TYR A 555 29.56 -2.13 9.84
CA TYR A 555 28.97 -2.61 11.09
C TYR A 555 29.96 -3.19 12.11
N LYS A 556 31.15 -3.64 11.69
CA LYS A 556 32.20 -4.14 12.58
C LYS A 556 33.22 -3.09 12.96
N THR A 557 33.66 -2.23 12.02
CA THR A 557 34.76 -1.30 12.24
C THR A 557 34.29 0.12 12.59
N GLY A 558 33.03 0.48 12.26
CA GLY A 558 32.50 1.84 12.39
C GLY A 558 33.02 2.82 11.33
N GLU A 559 33.88 2.39 10.43
CA GLU A 559 34.43 3.23 9.36
C GLU A 559 33.35 3.62 8.36
N VAL A 560 33.40 4.85 7.88
CA VAL A 560 32.52 5.36 6.82
C VAL A 560 32.82 4.62 5.51
N MET A 561 31.79 4.39 4.71
CA MET A 561 31.99 3.82 3.36
C MET A 561 32.98 4.68 2.57
N PRO A 562 34.02 4.08 1.95
CA PRO A 562 34.95 4.84 1.11
C PRO A 562 34.26 5.58 -0.01
N ASP A 563 34.65 6.85 -0.25
CA ASP A 563 34.04 7.70 -1.30
C ASP A 563 34.05 7.02 -2.66
N ALA A 564 35.15 6.34 -3.03
CA ALA A 564 35.24 5.62 -4.29
C ALA A 564 34.20 4.48 -4.43
N LEU A 565 33.86 3.79 -3.34
CA LEU A 565 32.82 2.75 -3.34
C LEU A 565 31.41 3.38 -3.42
N ARG A 566 31.19 4.48 -2.68
CA ARG A 566 29.95 5.26 -2.74
C ARG A 566 29.68 5.77 -4.15
N GLU A 567 30.68 6.40 -4.80
CA GLU A 567 30.57 6.93 -6.16
C GLU A 567 30.25 5.81 -7.18
N LYS A 568 30.91 4.67 -7.08
CA LYS A 568 30.61 3.50 -7.93
C LYS A 568 29.17 3.04 -7.72
N MET A 569 28.73 2.90 -6.48
CA MET A 569 27.37 2.48 -6.14
C MET A 569 26.34 3.47 -6.70
N LEU A 570 26.46 4.77 -6.36
CA LEU A 570 25.52 5.79 -6.81
C LEU A 570 25.54 5.98 -8.32
N GLY A 571 26.73 5.96 -8.95
CA GLY A 571 26.86 6.03 -10.40
C GLY A 571 26.25 4.84 -11.14
N SER A 572 26.10 3.70 -10.44
CA SER A 572 25.48 2.50 -11.02
C SER A 572 23.94 2.51 -10.93
N LEU A 573 23.31 3.44 -10.21
CA LEU A 573 21.85 3.45 -10.03
C LEU A 573 21.09 3.66 -11.34
N ASN A 574 21.66 4.46 -12.24
CA ASN A 574 21.08 4.71 -13.58
C ASN A 574 21.54 3.69 -14.64
N PHE A 575 22.28 2.63 -14.23
CA PHE A 575 22.70 1.61 -15.17
C PHE A 575 21.49 0.77 -15.60
N HIS A 576 21.24 0.77 -16.91
CA HIS A 576 20.07 0.11 -17.52
C HIS A 576 18.70 0.56 -16.91
N SER A 577 18.60 1.85 -16.59
CA SER A 577 17.41 2.47 -15.98
C SER A 577 16.16 2.40 -16.88
N ALA A 578 16.31 2.24 -18.20
CA ALA A 578 15.19 2.12 -19.12
C ALA A 578 14.33 0.88 -18.83
N TYR A 579 14.88 -0.21 -18.28
CA TYR A 579 14.06 -1.37 -17.91
C TYR A 579 12.95 -0.98 -16.90
N ALA A 580 13.33 -0.37 -15.78
CA ALA A 580 12.39 -0.03 -14.71
C ALA A 580 11.34 1.01 -15.17
N LEU A 581 11.75 1.98 -16.01
CA LEU A 581 10.81 2.93 -16.59
C LEU A 581 9.86 2.24 -17.58
N GLY A 582 10.37 1.38 -18.45
CA GLY A 582 9.60 0.70 -19.48
C GLY A 582 8.51 -0.21 -18.92
N GLU A 583 8.84 -1.03 -17.92
CA GLU A 583 7.86 -1.91 -17.29
C GLU A 583 6.75 -1.13 -16.56
N ASN A 584 7.08 0.03 -15.94
CA ASN A 584 6.10 0.89 -15.31
C ASN A 584 5.21 1.62 -16.32
N LEU A 585 5.80 2.14 -17.40
CA LEU A 585 5.04 2.76 -18.49
C LEU A 585 4.06 1.76 -19.13
N ALA A 586 4.53 0.54 -19.40
CA ALA A 586 3.70 -0.52 -19.97
C ALA A 586 2.51 -0.86 -19.03
N ALA A 587 2.77 -1.09 -17.75
CA ALA A 587 1.71 -1.35 -16.77
C ALA A 587 0.73 -0.17 -16.63
N THR A 588 1.23 1.06 -16.62
CA THR A 588 0.40 2.27 -16.57
C THR A 588 -0.53 2.38 -17.78
N CYS A 589 -0.01 2.11 -18.96
CA CYS A 589 -0.80 2.18 -20.19
C CYS A 589 -1.84 1.04 -20.27
N VAL A 590 -1.52 -0.14 -19.78
CA VAL A 590 -2.48 -1.26 -19.64
C VAL A 590 -3.59 -0.89 -18.67
N ASP A 591 -3.28 -0.31 -17.51
CA ASP A 591 -4.29 0.18 -16.56
C ASP A 591 -5.26 1.17 -17.22
N LEU A 592 -4.72 2.22 -17.84
CA LEU A 592 -5.56 3.23 -18.49
C LEU A 592 -6.39 2.65 -19.64
N ALA A 593 -5.81 1.76 -20.45
CA ALA A 593 -6.51 1.15 -21.56
C ALA A 593 -7.74 0.36 -21.10
N TRP A 594 -7.60 -0.47 -20.06
CA TRP A 594 -8.74 -1.20 -19.48
C TRP A 594 -9.83 -0.29 -18.95
N HIS A 595 -9.47 0.83 -18.36
CA HIS A 595 -10.41 1.72 -17.67
C HIS A 595 -10.94 2.87 -18.54
N CYS A 596 -10.44 3.03 -19.78
CA CYS A 596 -10.98 3.93 -20.79
C CYS A 596 -12.03 3.28 -21.71
N LEU A 597 -12.32 1.98 -21.53
CA LEU A 597 -13.32 1.27 -22.32
C LEU A 597 -14.74 1.55 -21.79
N SER A 598 -15.70 1.65 -22.71
CA SER A 598 -17.13 1.58 -22.41
C SER A 598 -17.53 0.12 -22.11
N PRO A 599 -18.71 -0.14 -21.49
CA PRO A 599 -19.15 -1.50 -21.17
C PRO A 599 -19.21 -2.46 -22.39
N SER A 600 -19.50 -1.93 -23.57
CA SER A 600 -19.59 -2.71 -24.80
C SER A 600 -18.24 -3.01 -25.45
N GLU A 601 -17.19 -2.29 -25.09
CA GLU A 601 -15.82 -2.47 -25.63
C GLU A 601 -14.99 -3.42 -24.78
N ILE A 602 -15.45 -3.81 -23.58
CA ILE A 602 -14.71 -4.71 -22.70
C ILE A 602 -14.55 -6.08 -23.38
N PRO A 603 -13.31 -6.54 -23.62
CA PRO A 603 -13.04 -7.83 -24.25
C PRO A 603 -13.53 -9.01 -23.37
N THR A 604 -13.62 -10.19 -23.98
CA THR A 604 -13.85 -11.43 -23.24
C THR A 604 -12.60 -11.85 -22.46
N ALA A 605 -12.74 -12.81 -21.58
CA ALA A 605 -11.60 -13.34 -20.81
C ALA A 605 -10.54 -13.99 -21.73
N GLU A 606 -10.97 -14.60 -22.81
CA GLU A 606 -10.10 -15.23 -23.82
C GLU A 606 -9.32 -14.18 -24.63
N GLU A 607 -9.93 -13.01 -24.88
CA GLU A 607 -9.32 -11.91 -25.63
C GLU A 607 -8.43 -10.99 -24.76
N ALA A 608 -8.48 -11.12 -23.46
CA ALA A 608 -7.83 -10.19 -22.52
C ALA A 608 -6.31 -10.08 -22.72
N LYS A 609 -5.65 -11.19 -23.03
CA LYS A 609 -4.19 -11.22 -23.29
C LYS A 609 -3.84 -10.54 -24.62
N ASP A 610 -4.63 -10.78 -25.65
CA ASP A 610 -4.45 -10.16 -26.97
C ASP A 610 -4.77 -8.66 -26.91
N PHE A 611 -5.75 -8.25 -26.12
CA PHE A 611 -6.05 -6.84 -25.85
C PHE A 611 -4.84 -6.14 -25.23
N GLU A 612 -4.22 -6.69 -24.19
CA GLU A 612 -3.00 -6.13 -23.57
C GLU A 612 -1.88 -5.98 -24.61
N ALA A 613 -1.60 -7.03 -25.38
CA ALA A 613 -0.57 -7.01 -26.41
C ALA A 613 -0.85 -5.96 -27.51
N LYS A 614 -2.11 -5.84 -27.95
CA LYS A 614 -2.56 -4.84 -28.91
C LYS A 614 -2.30 -3.42 -28.40
N VAL A 615 -2.73 -3.11 -27.17
CA VAL A 615 -2.53 -1.81 -26.53
C VAL A 615 -1.05 -1.46 -26.50
N LEU A 616 -0.21 -2.36 -26.00
CA LEU A 616 1.24 -2.13 -25.90
C LEU A 616 1.90 -1.94 -27.28
N LYS A 617 1.42 -2.64 -28.30
CA LYS A 617 1.88 -2.47 -29.68
C LYS A 617 1.52 -1.09 -30.25
N GLU A 618 0.28 -0.64 -30.06
CA GLU A 618 -0.21 0.65 -30.58
C GLU A 618 0.57 1.85 -29.98
N ILE A 619 0.92 1.79 -28.70
CA ILE A 619 1.70 2.85 -28.04
C ILE A 619 3.22 2.68 -28.21
N GLY A 620 3.65 1.55 -28.81
CA GLY A 620 5.06 1.25 -29.06
C GLY A 620 5.83 0.86 -27.79
N LEU A 621 5.17 0.19 -26.85
CA LEU A 621 5.77 -0.38 -25.63
C LEU A 621 5.76 -1.91 -25.61
N LEU A 622 5.26 -2.57 -26.67
CA LEU A 622 5.35 -4.03 -26.78
C LEU A 622 6.82 -4.43 -26.98
N ASN A 623 7.40 -4.99 -25.94
CA ASN A 623 8.79 -5.40 -25.92
C ASN A 623 8.93 -6.72 -25.14
N ALA A 624 9.30 -7.81 -25.81
CA ALA A 624 9.47 -9.11 -25.19
C ALA A 624 10.54 -9.11 -24.08
N GLN A 625 11.57 -8.26 -24.20
CA GLN A 625 12.63 -8.11 -23.19
C GLN A 625 12.19 -7.34 -21.96
N ILE A 626 11.09 -6.54 -22.06
CA ILE A 626 10.59 -5.69 -20.98
C ILE A 626 9.07 -5.83 -20.94
N PRO A 627 8.56 -6.90 -20.32
CA PRO A 627 7.12 -7.05 -20.10
C PRO A 627 6.60 -5.96 -19.14
N PRO A 628 5.30 -5.69 -19.13
CA PRO A 628 4.71 -4.84 -18.10
C PRO A 628 5.08 -5.33 -16.70
N ARG A 629 5.35 -4.41 -15.76
CA ARG A 629 5.63 -4.78 -14.37
C ARG A 629 4.56 -5.70 -13.79
N TYR A 630 3.33 -5.47 -14.21
CA TYR A 630 2.16 -6.30 -13.91
C TYR A 630 1.35 -6.45 -15.18
N SER A 631 1.17 -7.68 -15.64
CA SER A 631 0.21 -7.99 -16.69
C SER A 631 -1.21 -8.10 -16.13
N THR A 632 -2.21 -7.95 -16.97
CA THR A 632 -3.63 -8.00 -16.61
C THR A 632 -3.96 -9.15 -15.67
N SER A 633 -3.38 -10.33 -15.87
CA SER A 633 -3.72 -11.53 -15.08
C SER A 633 -3.27 -11.47 -13.61
N TYR A 634 -2.24 -10.67 -13.26
CA TYR A 634 -1.74 -10.55 -11.88
C TYR A 634 -1.57 -9.10 -11.39
N PHE A 635 -2.27 -8.15 -12.00
CA PHE A 635 -2.18 -6.73 -11.66
C PHE A 635 -3.05 -6.38 -10.44
N ASN A 636 -2.61 -6.81 -9.26
CA ASN A 636 -3.38 -6.60 -8.02
C ASN A 636 -3.69 -5.13 -7.73
N HIS A 637 -2.79 -4.20 -8.07
CA HIS A 637 -2.99 -2.77 -7.83
C HIS A 637 -4.29 -2.27 -8.41
N ILE A 638 -4.64 -2.72 -9.64
CA ILE A 638 -5.84 -2.25 -10.34
C ILE A 638 -7.05 -3.17 -10.12
N TRP A 639 -6.87 -4.48 -9.90
CA TRP A 639 -7.99 -5.40 -9.76
C TRP A 639 -8.37 -5.71 -8.30
N GLY A 640 -7.40 -5.85 -7.40
CA GLY A 640 -7.63 -6.11 -5.97
C GLY A 640 -7.40 -4.89 -5.08
N GLY A 641 -6.64 -3.89 -5.56
CA GLY A 641 -6.31 -2.65 -4.86
C GLY A 641 -7.09 -1.45 -5.34
N GLY A 642 -6.76 -0.28 -4.83
CA GLY A 642 -7.44 0.99 -5.13
C GLY A 642 -6.81 1.80 -6.27
N TYR A 643 -5.99 1.21 -7.17
CA TYR A 643 -5.23 1.94 -8.21
C TYR A 643 -5.86 1.87 -9.61
N ALA A 644 -7.14 1.54 -9.73
CA ALA A 644 -7.83 1.49 -11.01
C ALA A 644 -7.85 2.85 -11.71
N ALA A 645 -7.36 2.91 -12.95
CA ALA A 645 -7.05 4.13 -13.69
C ALA A 645 -6.12 5.07 -12.93
N GLY A 646 -5.30 4.54 -12.01
CA GLY A 646 -4.51 5.31 -11.07
C GLY A 646 -3.06 4.86 -10.97
N TYR A 647 -2.61 3.86 -11.73
CA TYR A 647 -1.22 3.39 -11.65
C TYR A 647 -0.19 4.42 -12.16
N TYR A 648 -0.62 5.36 -13.01
CA TYR A 648 0.19 6.51 -13.43
C TYR A 648 0.69 7.37 -12.27
N SER A 649 0.03 7.30 -11.13
CA SER A 649 0.30 8.11 -9.94
C SER A 649 1.72 7.97 -9.43
N TYR A 650 2.34 6.79 -9.56
CA TYR A 650 3.74 6.57 -9.20
C TYR A 650 4.70 7.44 -10.03
N LEU A 651 4.53 7.42 -11.35
CA LEU A 651 5.35 8.25 -12.25
C LEU A 651 5.04 9.74 -12.13
N TRP A 652 3.77 10.08 -11.93
CA TRP A 652 3.34 11.47 -11.74
C TRP A 652 3.94 12.05 -10.44
N SER A 653 3.77 11.34 -9.32
CA SER A 653 4.31 11.76 -8.03
C SER A 653 5.84 11.80 -8.02
N GLU A 654 6.50 10.91 -8.78
CA GLU A 654 7.96 10.93 -8.92
C GLU A 654 8.45 12.22 -9.59
N VAL A 655 7.73 12.72 -10.62
CA VAL A 655 8.05 14.04 -11.20
C VAL A 655 7.91 15.13 -10.16
N LEU A 656 6.82 15.12 -9.38
CA LEU A 656 6.64 16.09 -8.29
C LEU A 656 7.78 16.01 -7.28
N ALA A 657 8.17 14.79 -6.90
CA ALA A 657 9.22 14.54 -5.91
C ALA A 657 10.59 15.03 -6.38
N VAL A 658 10.95 14.76 -7.64
CA VAL A 658 12.22 15.25 -8.22
C VAL A 658 12.22 16.77 -8.34
N ASN A 659 11.10 17.40 -8.73
CA ASN A 659 11.00 18.87 -8.75
C ASN A 659 11.16 19.48 -7.35
N VAL A 660 10.63 18.81 -6.31
CA VAL A 660 10.84 19.21 -4.91
C VAL A 660 12.31 19.03 -4.51
N ALA A 661 12.95 17.91 -4.92
CA ALA A 661 14.38 17.68 -4.67
C ALA A 661 15.27 18.72 -5.33
N ASP A 662 15.01 19.09 -6.59
CA ASP A 662 15.70 20.18 -7.31
C ASP A 662 15.56 21.52 -6.56
N TYR A 663 14.37 21.80 -6.00
CA TYR A 663 14.14 23.00 -5.19
C TYR A 663 14.99 22.97 -3.91
N PHE A 664 15.02 21.82 -3.20
CA PHE A 664 15.83 21.65 -1.99
C PHE A 664 17.34 21.77 -2.29
N GLU A 665 17.83 21.13 -3.36
CA GLU A 665 19.23 21.23 -3.78
C GLU A 665 19.62 22.69 -4.02
N LYS A 666 18.79 23.43 -4.71
CA LYS A 666 19.03 24.84 -5.05
C LYS A 666 19.01 25.77 -3.82
N HIS A 667 18.24 25.46 -2.79
CA HIS A 667 18.03 26.33 -1.63
C HIS A 667 18.68 25.81 -0.33
N GLY A 668 19.46 24.72 -0.40
CA GLY A 668 20.18 24.11 0.72
C GLY A 668 19.42 22.90 1.32
N ALA A 669 19.72 21.72 0.78
CA ALA A 669 19.00 20.47 1.03
C ALA A 669 18.80 20.08 2.51
N LEU A 670 19.75 20.41 3.39
CA LEU A 670 19.68 20.07 4.81
C LEU A 670 19.49 21.28 5.74
N THR A 671 18.92 22.36 5.21
CA THR A 671 18.70 23.57 6.02
C THR A 671 17.29 23.63 6.59
N ARG A 672 17.17 24.17 7.80
CA ARG A 672 15.88 24.42 8.47
C ARG A 672 15.00 25.36 7.65
N ALA A 673 15.57 26.33 6.98
CA ALA A 673 14.81 27.33 6.21
C ALA A 673 13.94 26.69 5.13
N VAL A 674 14.52 25.79 4.33
CA VAL A 674 13.77 25.08 3.28
C VAL A 674 12.88 23.99 3.86
N GLY A 675 13.34 23.29 4.91
CA GLY A 675 12.55 22.26 5.60
C GLY A 675 11.32 22.82 6.30
N ASP A 676 11.43 23.94 7.00
CA ASP A 676 10.30 24.60 7.64
C ASP A 676 9.29 25.12 6.61
N ALA A 677 9.77 25.64 5.47
CA ALA A 677 8.90 26.02 4.35
C ALA A 677 8.15 24.82 3.76
N PHE A 678 8.82 23.69 3.56
CA PHE A 678 8.19 22.44 3.07
C PHE A 678 7.19 21.89 4.09
N ARG A 679 7.56 21.85 5.37
CA ARG A 679 6.67 21.47 6.45
C ARG A 679 5.41 22.34 6.47
N ALA A 680 5.57 23.67 6.44
CA ALA A 680 4.46 24.62 6.55
C ALA A 680 3.56 24.65 5.32
N LYS A 681 4.12 24.51 4.10
CA LYS A 681 3.40 24.62 2.85
C LYS A 681 2.87 23.30 2.30
N VAL A 682 3.51 22.16 2.63
CA VAL A 682 3.21 20.84 2.09
C VAL A 682 2.80 19.86 3.18
N LEU A 683 3.74 19.41 4.04
CA LEU A 683 3.52 18.29 4.96
C LEU A 683 2.41 18.53 5.98
N SER A 684 2.23 19.79 6.42
CA SER A 684 1.21 20.13 7.40
C SER A 684 -0.20 20.30 6.82
N ARG A 685 -0.32 20.32 5.50
CA ARG A 685 -1.56 20.76 4.83
C ARG A 685 -2.56 19.66 4.55
N GLY A 686 -2.13 18.43 4.37
CA GLY A 686 -3.04 17.38 3.90
C GLY A 686 -3.84 17.83 2.68
N ASN A 687 -5.15 17.61 2.67
CA ASN A 687 -6.06 18.02 1.61
C ASN A 687 -6.82 19.33 1.90
N THR A 688 -6.20 20.27 2.62
CA THR A 688 -6.87 21.54 3.00
C THR A 688 -6.94 22.58 1.87
N ARG A 689 -6.19 22.34 0.77
CA ARG A 689 -6.14 23.19 -0.43
C ARG A 689 -6.05 22.34 -1.69
N ASP A 690 -6.21 22.96 -2.85
CA ASP A 690 -5.89 22.32 -4.13
C ASP A 690 -4.43 21.86 -4.14
N LEU A 691 -4.19 20.59 -4.52
CA LEU A 691 -2.86 19.97 -4.40
C LEU A 691 -1.87 20.53 -5.42
N MET A 692 -2.35 20.96 -6.60
CA MET A 692 -1.49 21.67 -7.57
C MET A 692 -1.07 23.03 -7.02
N PHE A 693 -1.98 23.72 -6.30
CA PHE A 693 -1.62 24.97 -5.62
C PHE A 693 -0.57 24.73 -4.52
N ILE A 694 -0.71 23.66 -3.71
CA ILE A 694 0.28 23.28 -2.69
C ILE A 694 1.66 23.07 -3.33
N PHE A 695 1.72 22.32 -4.42
CA PHE A 695 2.96 22.07 -5.17
C PHE A 695 3.56 23.38 -5.74
N SER A 696 2.73 24.18 -6.41
CA SER A 696 3.16 25.43 -7.03
C SER A 696 3.61 26.49 -6.03
N ASP A 697 2.91 26.62 -4.89
CA ASP A 697 3.25 27.56 -3.81
C ASP A 697 4.60 27.23 -3.16
N PHE A 698 4.99 25.95 -3.13
CA PHE A 698 6.29 25.54 -2.61
C PHE A 698 7.40 25.65 -3.68
N THR A 699 7.21 25.05 -4.85
CA THR A 699 8.28 24.93 -5.86
C THR A 699 8.43 26.16 -6.75
N GLY A 700 7.40 26.99 -6.88
CA GLY A 700 7.32 28.08 -7.86
C GLY A 700 6.98 27.62 -9.28
N LEU A 701 6.78 26.31 -9.51
CA LEU A 701 6.44 25.76 -10.81
C LEU A 701 4.92 25.80 -11.04
N SER A 702 4.48 26.21 -12.22
CA SER A 702 3.06 26.23 -12.59
C SER A 702 2.50 24.84 -12.94
N ALA A 703 3.38 23.90 -13.27
CA ALA A 703 3.07 22.51 -13.59
C ALA A 703 4.28 21.60 -13.31
N PRO A 704 4.09 20.29 -13.11
CA PRO A 704 5.19 19.34 -12.98
C PRO A 704 6.10 19.32 -14.20
N ASP A 705 7.42 19.37 -14.01
CA ASP A 705 8.43 19.33 -15.07
C ASP A 705 9.01 17.92 -15.22
N ALA A 706 8.54 17.18 -16.22
CA ALA A 706 9.02 15.83 -16.51
C ALA A 706 10.50 15.79 -16.94
N LYS A 707 11.11 16.91 -17.39
CA LYS A 707 12.53 16.95 -17.78
C LYS A 707 13.45 16.70 -16.59
N SER A 708 13.07 17.16 -15.40
CA SER A 708 13.83 16.89 -14.18
C SER A 708 13.89 15.39 -13.90
N LEU A 709 12.77 14.68 -14.02
CA LEU A 709 12.74 13.22 -13.85
C LEU A 709 13.60 12.51 -14.91
N LEU A 710 13.47 12.88 -16.17
CA LEU A 710 14.27 12.28 -17.24
C LEU A 710 15.77 12.46 -16.99
N LYS A 711 16.20 13.67 -16.60
CA LYS A 711 17.58 13.93 -16.20
C LYS A 711 18.02 13.08 -15.02
N ALA A 712 17.21 12.97 -13.96
CA ALA A 712 17.50 12.17 -12.78
C ALA A 712 17.68 10.67 -13.10
N ARG A 713 16.94 10.18 -14.10
CA ARG A 713 17.03 8.79 -14.60
C ARG A 713 18.07 8.57 -15.71
N GLY A 714 18.85 9.59 -16.07
CA GLY A 714 19.86 9.50 -17.14
C GLY A 714 19.26 9.30 -18.55
N LEU A 715 18.10 9.90 -18.79
CA LEU A 715 17.32 9.84 -20.04
C LEU A 715 17.37 11.17 -20.79
#